data_08aece0eef245718e454cbdd1e0cd3dc
#
_entry.id   08aece0eef245718e454cbdd1e0cd3dc
#
_cell.length_a   1.000
_cell.length_b   1.000
_cell.length_c   1.000
_cell.angle_alpha   90.00
_cell.angle_beta   90.00
_cell.angle_gamma   90.00
#
_symmetry.space_group_name_H-M   'P 1'
#
loop_
_entity.id
_entity.type
_entity.pdbx_description
1 polymer ?
#
loop_
_entity_poly.entity_id
_entity_poly.type
_entity_poly.pdbx_seq_one_letter_code
_entity_poly.pdbx_strand_id
1 'polypeptide(L)'
;AETGKLLHQHNYTLYCSFGPDRGHVHHADNCAHQLHGTAKKSMRPVSTLTDGSAYNVFPVPVESPIHGERELVTEPADPVASPFGWHDTNGVLGAEWTITRGNNVHAYVDSASINSSLGDEPDGGEELFFDFYFDINDEPENMRESAVTQLFYMNNMLHDITFAYGFTEEAGNFQQRNYTGADGSNDHVFAEAQDGSGTNNANFATPPDGANGRMQMFRWFGVEGSVLSFSTPEVIAGTFQSGTAQYGPPITDVPVTGEVVQAFDASGAPNLVCQAVDNADEIAGKIALIDRGECFFEEKTINAEAAGAIAVIICNYLEDALGMAGGVDGTDPGIITVSLGASDCAQIKNVLAMGETVTATIVLPEDSGPESVGSSMDNGVIAHEYGHGISNRLTGGPGRADCLTNSEQQGEGWSDFFALITSVRPGDTGETLRGIGNYSDRQPVTGGGIRRVPYTTDLTFNDHVMDDILNTTAPHPLGEVWATAIWDLYWAMVDIYGYDEDLINGTGGNNMAIQIVMDGMANQRCNPGFMDARDALFTADFLNYDGIHECLIWEVFARRGMGEDADQRDRFDRNDNTVGFEIPLYCSETLKVLKSADRDLIVAGEDIEFTLTVRNDKTESVTGVMVEDELPAGMTYIPGSASGATVTDNGDNLVFDIGDMDPEDDVTITYSVTTTTDNRSIQLFYDGIEDGDGNWELEAPAGFDIWDISDANPNQGESSWFVANTGETNDQIIRLIDPFEVNGVNPTIRFYHDYDTQPLADGGLVEISRNGGMSWETVNDAYIRGDYRGELAAQTLFSPNFRAFWGSSDGYIDSYIDLSAFQGETISVRFRFASNGDTGATGWYMDDFEVMDKFAYEGEACVTSNEGDLDCASVPEGGVIVDTDLSNSTDDPVRDPQVMQVYPNPTNNVLNVALNLDLASTIDIQIVNAAGAVVAQWRDQGLQGQMISLNVSDLPTGFYVLQVNTPDGIYTEKVTIQ
;
A
#
# COMPACT_ATOMS: atom_id res chain seq x y z
N ALA A 1 23.93 -22.24 19.27
CA ALA A 1 25.22 -21.67 18.86
C ALA A 1 26.42 -22.59 19.16
N GLU A 2 26.35 -23.52 20.12
CA GLU A 2 27.52 -24.35 20.49
C GLU A 2 27.94 -25.41 19.43
N THR A 3 27.14 -25.64 18.41
CA THR A 3 27.43 -26.65 17.36
C THR A 3 27.81 -26.06 16.02
N GLY A 4 27.79 -24.73 15.84
CA GLY A 4 28.06 -24.04 14.57
C GLY A 4 27.11 -24.45 13.43
N LYS A 5 25.94 -25.02 13.73
CA LYS A 5 24.98 -25.43 12.73
C LYS A 5 24.11 -24.23 12.34
N LEU A 6 24.11 -23.88 11.07
CA LEU A 6 23.18 -22.93 10.51
C LEU A 6 21.76 -23.47 10.67
N LEU A 7 20.92 -22.77 11.44
CA LEU A 7 19.55 -23.20 11.72
C LEU A 7 18.55 -22.66 10.71
N HIS A 8 18.78 -21.48 10.22
CA HIS A 8 17.99 -20.81 9.19
C HIS A 8 18.88 -19.84 8.43
N GLN A 9 18.64 -19.66 7.16
CA GLN A 9 19.23 -18.64 6.30
C GLN A 9 18.14 -18.13 5.37
N HIS A 10 17.84 -16.85 5.41
CA HIS A 10 16.95 -16.17 4.48
C HIS A 10 17.78 -15.31 3.55
N ASN A 11 17.46 -15.33 2.27
CA ASN A 11 18.09 -14.45 1.29
C ASN A 11 17.13 -13.31 1.01
N TYR A 12 17.49 -12.11 1.46
CA TYR A 12 16.73 -10.88 1.21
C TYR A 12 17.08 -10.22 -0.13
N THR A 13 17.89 -10.87 -0.95
CA THR A 13 18.24 -10.35 -2.27
C THR A 13 17.24 -10.87 -3.30
N LEU A 14 16.52 -9.97 -3.94
CA LEU A 14 15.73 -10.25 -5.12
C LEU A 14 16.61 -10.10 -6.36
N TYR A 15 16.50 -11.05 -7.27
CA TYR A 15 17.29 -11.10 -8.50
C TYR A 15 16.37 -10.98 -9.69
N CYS A 16 16.58 -9.97 -10.51
CA CYS A 16 15.96 -9.89 -11.81
C CYS A 16 16.67 -10.86 -12.77
N SER A 17 16.17 -12.06 -12.90
CA SER A 17 16.73 -13.04 -13.86
C SER A 17 15.79 -13.22 -15.04
N PHE A 18 16.30 -13.06 -16.25
CA PHE A 18 15.54 -13.12 -17.49
C PHE A 18 15.53 -14.54 -18.07
N GLY A 19 14.36 -15.19 -18.00
CA GLY A 19 14.11 -16.48 -18.63
C GLY A 19 12.91 -17.21 -18.04
N PRO A 20 11.99 -17.71 -18.89
CA PRO A 20 10.68 -18.13 -18.42
C PRO A 20 10.65 -19.58 -17.95
N ASP A 21 9.88 -19.86 -16.93
CA ASP A 21 9.12 -21.12 -16.87
C ASP A 21 7.98 -21.15 -15.83
N ARG A 22 7.06 -22.05 -16.02
CA ARG A 22 5.65 -22.09 -15.65
C ARG A 22 5.31 -22.98 -14.46
N GLY A 23 4.29 -22.58 -13.71
CA GLY A 23 3.18 -23.42 -13.28
C GLY A 23 2.82 -23.70 -11.82
N HIS A 24 1.74 -23.13 -11.39
CA HIS A 24 0.50 -23.59 -10.70
C HIS A 24 0.47 -23.87 -9.18
N VAL A 25 -0.55 -23.69 -8.42
CA VAL A 25 -1.94 -23.26 -8.20
C VAL A 25 -2.34 -23.23 -6.71
N HIS A 26 -3.14 -22.34 -6.28
CA HIS A 26 -4.34 -22.11 -5.46
C HIS A 26 -4.40 -22.39 -3.93
N HIS A 27 -5.21 -21.85 -3.13
CA HIS A 27 -6.48 -21.19 -2.82
C HIS A 27 -6.54 -20.57 -1.40
N ALA A 28 -7.31 -19.79 -1.18
CA ALA A 28 -8.14 -18.67 -0.74
C ALA A 28 -8.53 -18.71 0.77
N ASP A 29 -8.71 -17.62 1.42
CA ASP A 29 -9.86 -16.84 1.79
C ASP A 29 -9.62 -15.72 2.81
N ASN A 30 -10.14 -14.59 2.42
CA ASN A 30 -10.81 -13.46 3.07
C ASN A 30 -10.17 -12.66 4.22
N CYS A 31 -9.94 -11.54 3.92
CA CYS A 31 -10.19 -10.09 3.99
C CYS A 31 -10.47 -9.50 5.37
N ALA A 32 -9.80 -8.42 5.69
CA ALA A 32 -10.35 -7.12 6.07
C ALA A 32 -9.23 -6.10 6.34
N HIS A 33 -9.50 -4.88 5.99
CA HIS A 33 -8.57 -3.76 5.85
C HIS A 33 -8.48 -2.89 7.09
N GLN A 34 -7.38 -2.19 7.24
CA GLN A 34 -7.26 -1.08 8.16
C GLN A 34 -6.60 0.16 7.57
N LEU A 35 -7.05 1.26 8.06
CA LEU A 35 -6.95 2.58 7.51
C LEU A 35 -5.84 3.43 8.19
N HIS A 36 -4.97 4.05 7.41
CA HIS A 36 -4.10 5.11 7.90
C HIS A 36 -4.57 6.47 7.39
N GLY A 37 -4.96 7.31 8.34
CA GLY A 37 -5.30 8.70 8.06
C GLY A 37 -4.08 9.49 7.59
N THR A 38 -4.31 10.37 6.63
CA THR A 38 -3.31 11.29 6.09
C THR A 38 -2.67 12.10 7.21
N ALA A 39 -1.36 11.93 7.41
CA ALA A 39 -0.60 12.88 8.20
C ALA A 39 -0.78 14.28 7.59
N LYS A 40 -1.54 15.14 8.26
CA LYS A 40 -1.63 16.56 7.89
C LYS A 40 -0.21 17.09 7.85
N LYS A 41 0.25 17.47 6.64
CA LYS A 41 1.55 18.12 6.41
C LYS A 41 1.73 19.23 7.46
N SER A 42 2.48 18.92 8.52
CA SER A 42 2.94 19.93 9.47
C SER A 42 3.91 20.83 8.73
N MET A 43 3.46 21.99 8.30
CA MET A 43 4.31 22.99 7.69
C MET A 43 5.30 23.52 8.75
N ARG A 44 6.45 22.84 8.89
CA ARG A 44 7.62 23.50 9.47
C ARG A 44 8.05 24.62 8.52
N PRO A 45 8.49 25.78 9.04
CA PRO A 45 9.01 26.83 8.18
C PRO A 45 10.23 26.28 7.43
N VAL A 46 10.09 26.11 6.11
CA VAL A 46 11.16 25.70 5.22
C VAL A 46 12.25 26.78 5.25
N SER A 47 13.38 26.46 5.84
CA SER A 47 14.62 27.17 5.59
C SER A 47 15.10 26.66 4.22
N THR A 48 15.17 27.50 3.22
CA THR A 48 15.85 27.17 1.97
C THR A 48 17.34 27.10 2.26
N LEU A 49 17.77 25.91 2.65
CA LEU A 49 19.17 25.60 2.85
C LEU A 49 19.70 25.05 1.54
N THR A 50 20.53 25.84 0.90
CA THR A 50 21.26 25.45 -0.28
C THR A 50 22.61 24.89 0.16
N ASP A 51 22.93 23.64 -0.19
CA ASP A 51 24.23 23.02 0.06
C ASP A 51 25.23 23.30 -1.09
N GLY A 52 24.75 23.87 -2.19
CA GLY A 52 25.53 24.24 -3.36
C GLY A 52 25.86 23.04 -4.27
N SER A 53 25.35 21.85 -3.98
CA SER A 53 25.64 20.64 -4.76
C SER A 53 25.18 20.73 -6.21
N ALA A 54 25.93 20.12 -7.13
CA ALA A 54 25.59 20.08 -8.55
C ALA A 54 26.06 18.75 -9.17
N TYR A 55 25.18 18.14 -9.97
CA TYR A 55 25.38 16.82 -10.55
C TYR A 55 25.10 16.85 -12.05
N ASN A 56 26.06 16.45 -12.88
CA ASN A 56 25.84 16.26 -14.30
C ASN A 56 25.35 14.83 -14.57
N VAL A 57 24.05 14.68 -14.75
CA VAL A 57 23.33 13.41 -14.74
C VAL A 57 22.22 13.36 -15.78
N PHE A 58 21.63 12.22 -16.01
CA PHE A 58 20.32 12.08 -16.68
C PHE A 58 19.24 12.33 -15.62
N PRO A 59 18.65 13.54 -15.61
CA PRO A 59 17.69 13.88 -14.57
C PRO A 59 16.32 13.25 -14.83
N VAL A 60 15.54 12.97 -13.81
CA VAL A 60 14.11 12.63 -13.96
C VAL A 60 13.44 13.77 -14.78
N PRO A 61 12.68 13.49 -15.87
CA PRO A 61 12.22 12.16 -16.31
C PRO A 61 13.05 11.50 -17.43
N VAL A 62 14.32 11.81 -17.58
CA VAL A 62 15.18 11.15 -18.59
C VAL A 62 15.60 9.78 -18.05
N GLU A 63 15.08 8.70 -18.65
CA GLU A 63 15.30 7.35 -18.19
C GLU A 63 16.76 6.88 -18.35
N SER A 64 17.39 7.18 -19.51
CA SER A 64 18.71 6.66 -19.80
C SER A 64 19.39 7.44 -20.95
N PRO A 65 20.65 7.13 -21.28
CA PRO A 65 21.39 7.78 -22.38
C PRO A 65 20.71 7.76 -23.75
N ILE A 66 19.85 6.81 -24.04
CA ILE A 66 19.08 6.75 -25.31
C ILE A 66 17.78 7.55 -25.26
N HIS A 67 17.36 7.99 -24.07
CA HIS A 67 16.13 8.73 -23.86
C HIS A 67 16.33 10.25 -23.81
N GLY A 68 17.55 10.74 -23.66
CA GLY A 68 17.84 12.18 -23.60
C GLY A 68 19.28 12.49 -23.23
N GLU A 69 19.54 13.78 -23.06
CA GLU A 69 20.87 14.30 -22.73
C GLU A 69 21.05 14.44 -21.22
N ARG A 70 22.30 14.49 -20.78
CA ARG A 70 22.66 14.85 -19.40
C ARG A 70 22.47 16.33 -19.15
N GLU A 71 22.08 16.67 -17.96
CA GLU A 71 21.95 18.05 -17.48
C GLU A 71 22.69 18.25 -16.16
N LEU A 72 23.18 19.47 -15.96
CA LEU A 72 23.76 19.88 -14.68
C LEU A 72 22.63 20.31 -13.74
N VAL A 73 22.19 19.39 -12.88
CA VAL A 73 21.17 19.65 -11.87
C VAL A 73 21.83 20.27 -10.64
N THR A 74 21.26 21.36 -10.14
CA THR A 74 21.78 22.06 -8.96
C THR A 74 20.82 22.01 -7.80
N GLU A 75 21.30 21.70 -6.61
CA GLU A 75 20.53 21.67 -5.35
C GLU A 75 19.22 20.87 -5.46
N PRO A 76 19.27 19.59 -5.91
CA PRO A 76 18.05 18.82 -6.17
C PRO A 76 17.37 18.26 -4.91
N ALA A 77 18.02 18.34 -3.74
CA ALA A 77 17.51 17.79 -2.51
C ALA A 77 16.18 18.45 -2.09
N ASP A 78 15.17 17.65 -1.81
CA ASP A 78 13.90 18.16 -1.26
C ASP A 78 14.11 18.69 0.17
N PRO A 79 13.63 19.90 0.48
CA PRO A 79 13.88 20.51 1.79
C PRO A 79 13.09 19.87 2.95
N VAL A 80 12.17 18.96 2.69
CA VAL A 80 11.41 18.23 3.71
C VAL A 80 12.02 16.85 3.92
N ALA A 81 12.22 16.10 2.84
CA ALA A 81 12.78 14.76 2.88
C ALA A 81 14.29 14.75 3.21
N SER A 82 15.03 15.71 2.68
CA SER A 82 16.48 15.85 2.86
C SER A 82 16.85 17.26 3.37
N PRO A 83 16.42 17.65 4.58
CA PRO A 83 16.45 19.05 5.07
C PRO A 83 17.83 19.65 5.26
N PHE A 84 18.89 18.87 5.19
CA PHE A 84 20.28 19.32 5.33
C PHE A 84 21.10 19.10 4.05
N GLY A 85 20.46 18.74 2.93
CA GLY A 85 21.08 18.30 1.68
C GLY A 85 21.47 16.81 1.71
N TRP A 86 21.82 16.27 0.54
CA TRP A 86 22.07 14.83 0.41
C TRP A 86 23.37 14.36 1.06
N HIS A 87 24.38 15.24 1.23
CA HIS A 87 25.71 14.90 1.77
C HIS A 87 25.84 15.07 3.28
N ASP A 88 24.75 15.49 3.94
CA ASP A 88 24.69 15.52 5.41
C ASP A 88 24.47 14.11 5.99
N THR A 89 25.06 13.85 7.14
CA THR A 89 24.85 12.61 7.90
C THR A 89 24.72 12.85 9.40
N ASN A 90 24.79 14.12 9.85
CA ASN A 90 24.78 14.44 11.27
C ASN A 90 23.59 15.30 11.71
N GLY A 91 22.78 15.81 10.77
CA GLY A 91 21.64 16.68 11.02
C GLY A 91 22.06 18.10 11.44
N VAL A 92 23.23 18.55 11.04
CA VAL A 92 23.76 19.91 11.26
C VAL A 92 24.19 20.45 9.91
N LEU A 93 23.82 21.68 9.61
CA LEU A 93 24.17 22.35 8.36
C LEU A 93 25.62 22.17 7.91
N GLY A 94 25.81 21.68 6.68
CA GLY A 94 27.08 21.46 6.01
C GLY A 94 27.33 19.98 5.73
N ALA A 95 27.87 19.69 4.55
CA ALA A 95 28.17 18.34 4.13
C ALA A 95 29.31 17.72 4.95
N GLU A 96 29.14 16.50 5.45
CA GLU A 96 30.23 15.72 6.04
C GLU A 96 31.06 15.00 4.99
N TRP A 97 30.48 14.79 3.81
CA TRP A 97 31.12 14.08 2.71
C TRP A 97 31.19 14.93 1.47
N THR A 98 32.31 14.89 0.78
CA THR A 98 32.48 15.48 -0.55
C THR A 98 32.38 14.46 -1.67
N ILE A 99 32.22 13.19 -1.30
CA ILE A 99 32.09 12.06 -2.21
C ILE A 99 30.61 11.63 -2.35
N THR A 100 30.32 10.68 -3.20
CA THR A 100 28.95 10.12 -3.44
C THR A 100 28.43 9.32 -2.24
N ARG A 101 28.38 9.98 -1.09
CA ARG A 101 27.88 9.47 0.18
C ARG A 101 27.10 10.54 0.92
N GLY A 102 26.03 10.12 1.58
CA GLY A 102 25.18 11.00 2.38
C GLY A 102 24.27 10.23 3.32
N ASN A 103 23.14 10.86 3.68
CA ASN A 103 22.20 10.27 4.63
C ASN A 103 21.43 9.09 4.04
N ASN A 104 21.05 9.15 2.75
CA ASN A 104 20.14 8.18 2.15
C ASN A 104 20.88 7.06 1.39
N VAL A 105 22.06 7.35 0.86
CA VAL A 105 22.81 6.40 0.03
C VAL A 105 24.33 6.62 0.15
N HIS A 106 25.08 5.55 0.05
CA HIS A 106 26.51 5.52 -0.23
C HIS A 106 26.73 4.76 -1.54
N ALA A 107 27.02 5.48 -2.63
CA ALA A 107 27.25 4.91 -3.95
C ALA A 107 28.77 4.78 -4.23
N TYR A 108 29.17 3.63 -4.77
CA TYR A 108 30.57 3.32 -5.10
C TYR A 108 30.67 2.22 -6.17
N VAL A 109 31.86 2.00 -6.73
CA VAL A 109 32.11 0.89 -7.64
C VAL A 109 32.48 -0.37 -6.84
N ASP A 110 31.85 -1.52 -7.16
CA ASP A 110 32.27 -2.83 -6.64
C ASP A 110 32.58 -3.85 -7.73
N SER A 111 33.43 -3.50 -8.69
CA SER A 111 33.85 -4.43 -9.74
C SER A 111 34.64 -5.65 -9.22
N ALA A 112 35.03 -5.64 -7.95
CA ALA A 112 35.72 -6.74 -7.29
C ALA A 112 34.79 -7.70 -6.51
N SER A 113 33.48 -7.39 -6.44
CA SER A 113 32.48 -8.18 -5.70
C SER A 113 32.86 -8.43 -4.24
N ILE A 114 33.26 -7.35 -3.53
CA ILE A 114 33.65 -7.43 -2.11
C ILE A 114 32.62 -6.79 -1.19
N ASN A 115 31.54 -6.24 -1.74
CA ASN A 115 30.47 -5.54 -1.04
C ASN A 115 31.00 -4.39 -0.14
N SER A 116 31.97 -3.64 -0.63
CA SER A 116 32.58 -2.53 0.11
C SER A 116 33.31 -1.59 -0.84
N SER A 117 33.21 -0.30 -0.57
CA SER A 117 34.01 0.70 -1.26
C SER A 117 35.52 0.46 -1.05
N LEU A 118 36.29 0.73 -2.10
CA LEU A 118 37.74 0.75 -2.08
C LEU A 118 38.33 2.14 -1.78
N GLY A 119 37.45 3.17 -1.60
CA GLY A 119 37.81 4.56 -1.36
C GLY A 119 38.14 5.31 -2.65
N ASP A 120 37.50 4.92 -3.74
CA ASP A 120 37.62 5.50 -5.08
C ASP A 120 36.28 6.11 -5.56
N GLU A 121 35.43 6.52 -4.64
CA GLU A 121 34.18 7.22 -4.93
C GLU A 121 34.45 8.57 -5.63
N PRO A 122 33.59 9.00 -6.56
CA PRO A 122 33.63 10.33 -7.14
C PRO A 122 33.66 11.42 -6.06
N ASP A 123 34.59 12.37 -6.16
CA ASP A 123 34.76 13.48 -5.22
C ASP A 123 34.41 14.81 -5.87
N GLY A 124 33.30 15.44 -5.46
CA GLY A 124 32.85 16.76 -5.89
C GLY A 124 33.61 17.92 -5.23
N GLY A 125 34.54 17.63 -4.35
CA GLY A 125 35.30 18.63 -3.59
C GLY A 125 34.44 19.43 -2.61
N GLU A 126 35.02 20.50 -2.04
CA GLU A 126 34.31 21.36 -1.07
C GLU A 126 33.06 22.05 -1.66
N GLU A 127 32.98 22.14 -3.00
CA GLU A 127 31.86 22.78 -3.73
C GLU A 127 30.77 21.75 -4.12
N LEU A 128 30.95 20.47 -3.85
CA LEU A 128 30.04 19.36 -4.18
C LEU A 128 29.66 19.35 -5.67
N PHE A 129 30.64 19.51 -6.54
CA PHE A 129 30.46 19.62 -7.98
C PHE A 129 30.83 18.33 -8.70
N PHE A 130 29.81 17.53 -9.11
CA PHE A 130 29.95 16.21 -9.68
C PHE A 130 29.71 16.24 -11.19
N ASP A 131 30.74 16.59 -11.96
CA ASP A 131 30.72 16.64 -13.43
C ASP A 131 31.86 15.77 -13.99
N PHE A 132 31.55 14.55 -14.39
CA PHE A 132 32.53 13.56 -14.83
C PHE A 132 32.28 13.14 -16.28
N TYR A 133 33.33 12.56 -16.88
CA TYR A 133 33.30 12.11 -18.26
C TYR A 133 32.22 11.05 -18.51
N PHE A 134 31.52 11.19 -19.63
CA PHE A 134 30.57 10.22 -20.18
C PHE A 134 30.60 10.24 -21.71
N ASP A 135 30.65 9.07 -22.35
CA ASP A 135 30.44 8.83 -23.77
C ASP A 135 29.70 7.50 -23.95
N ILE A 136 28.49 7.52 -24.54
CA ILE A 136 27.65 6.33 -24.74
C ILE A 136 28.36 5.23 -25.54
N ASN A 137 29.39 5.58 -26.33
CA ASN A 137 30.16 4.66 -27.17
C ASN A 137 31.43 4.13 -26.46
N ASP A 138 31.69 4.54 -25.23
CA ASP A 138 32.89 4.07 -24.49
C ASP A 138 32.51 2.95 -23.52
N GLU A 139 33.50 2.14 -23.12
CA GLU A 139 33.30 1.07 -22.17
C GLU A 139 32.96 1.60 -20.77
N PRO A 140 32.07 0.93 -20.01
CA PRO A 140 31.64 1.38 -18.68
C PRO A 140 32.78 1.62 -17.70
N GLU A 141 33.87 0.87 -17.80
CA GLU A 141 35.07 1.01 -16.96
C GLU A 141 35.73 2.38 -17.08
N ASN A 142 35.56 3.07 -18.21
CA ASN A 142 36.10 4.43 -18.44
C ASN A 142 35.18 5.51 -17.88
N MET A 143 33.94 5.15 -17.48
CA MET A 143 32.89 6.09 -17.06
C MET A 143 32.43 5.82 -15.60
N ARG A 144 33.26 5.22 -14.78
CA ARG A 144 32.91 4.84 -13.39
C ARG A 144 32.38 5.99 -12.56
N GLU A 145 33.07 7.15 -12.62
CA GLU A 145 32.71 8.31 -11.84
C GLU A 145 31.31 8.86 -12.20
N SER A 146 31.00 8.93 -13.49
CA SER A 146 29.66 9.35 -13.94
C SER A 146 28.59 8.29 -13.58
N ALA A 147 28.90 7.01 -13.67
CA ALA A 147 27.98 5.93 -13.31
C ALA A 147 27.62 5.95 -11.80
N VAL A 148 28.62 6.14 -10.95
CA VAL A 148 28.39 6.26 -9.50
C VAL A 148 27.64 7.55 -9.16
N THR A 149 27.94 8.65 -9.87
CA THR A 149 27.23 9.93 -9.70
C THR A 149 25.74 9.78 -10.07
N GLN A 150 25.43 9.11 -11.19
CA GLN A 150 24.06 8.83 -11.62
C GLN A 150 23.33 7.98 -10.58
N LEU A 151 23.98 6.93 -10.10
CA LEU A 151 23.43 6.03 -9.08
C LEU A 151 23.16 6.74 -7.75
N PHE A 152 24.07 7.62 -7.31
CA PHE A 152 23.89 8.47 -6.15
C PHE A 152 22.71 9.42 -6.31
N TYR A 153 22.66 10.13 -7.47
CA TYR A 153 21.57 11.06 -7.77
C TYR A 153 20.21 10.38 -7.74
N MET A 154 20.06 9.27 -8.47
CA MET A 154 18.76 8.62 -8.63
C MET A 154 18.24 7.99 -7.33
N ASN A 155 19.10 7.37 -6.53
CA ASN A 155 18.70 6.86 -5.21
C ASN A 155 18.19 7.97 -4.29
N ASN A 156 18.85 9.13 -4.27
CA ASN A 156 18.40 10.27 -3.48
C ASN A 156 17.09 10.88 -4.01
N MET A 157 16.92 10.97 -5.36
CA MET A 157 15.66 11.42 -5.95
C MET A 157 14.51 10.51 -5.59
N LEU A 158 14.70 9.18 -5.66
CA LEU A 158 13.67 8.21 -5.29
C LEU A 158 13.34 8.30 -3.80
N HIS A 159 14.36 8.48 -2.94
CA HIS A 159 14.11 8.74 -1.53
C HIS A 159 13.22 9.95 -1.32
N ASP A 160 13.56 11.10 -1.92
CA ASP A 160 12.84 12.35 -1.72
C ASP A 160 11.42 12.31 -2.32
N ILE A 161 11.25 11.67 -3.50
CA ILE A 161 9.93 11.46 -4.10
C ILE A 161 9.07 10.60 -3.19
N THR A 162 9.54 9.42 -2.80
CA THR A 162 8.72 8.45 -2.07
C THR A 162 8.46 8.86 -0.62
N PHE A 163 9.35 9.68 -0.04
CA PHE A 163 9.13 10.32 1.26
C PHE A 163 7.86 11.19 1.25
N ALA A 164 7.60 11.89 0.14
CA ALA A 164 6.40 12.73 0.01
C ALA A 164 5.09 11.93 0.02
N TYR A 165 5.16 10.65 -0.31
CA TYR A 165 4.02 9.72 -0.35
C TYR A 165 4.01 8.71 0.80
N GLY A 166 4.68 9.00 1.90
CA GLY A 166 4.57 8.22 3.12
C GLY A 166 5.69 7.22 3.39
N PHE A 167 6.67 7.01 2.49
CA PHE A 167 7.86 6.22 2.82
C PHE A 167 8.83 7.05 3.66
N THR A 168 8.39 7.39 4.87
CA THR A 168 9.08 8.22 5.84
C THR A 168 10.00 7.42 6.76
N GLU A 169 10.62 8.08 7.72
CA GLU A 169 11.45 7.44 8.75
C GLU A 169 10.66 6.40 9.56
N GLU A 170 9.39 6.70 9.89
CA GLU A 170 8.50 5.80 10.61
C GLU A 170 8.06 4.60 9.75
N ALA A 171 7.97 4.78 8.45
CA ALA A 171 7.69 3.71 7.50
C ALA A 171 8.93 2.88 7.11
N GLY A 172 10.09 3.19 7.70
CA GLY A 172 11.34 2.47 7.47
C GLY A 172 12.01 2.82 6.15
N ASN A 173 12.07 4.11 5.80
CA ASN A 173 12.88 4.56 4.68
C ASN A 173 14.38 4.33 4.93
N PHE A 174 15.21 4.50 3.90
CA PHE A 174 16.65 4.21 4.01
C PHE A 174 17.44 5.45 4.38
N GLN A 175 17.87 5.57 5.65
CA GLN A 175 18.65 6.71 6.15
C GLN A 175 19.75 6.30 7.13
N GLN A 176 20.91 6.92 7.01
CA GLN A 176 21.96 6.77 8.03
C GLN A 176 21.50 7.36 9.37
N ARG A 177 20.69 8.41 9.32
CA ARG A 177 20.17 9.10 10.49
C ARG A 177 18.73 9.52 10.24
N ASN A 178 17.84 9.07 11.08
CA ASN A 178 16.49 9.56 11.15
C ASN A 178 16.47 10.92 11.85
N TYR A 179 16.07 11.97 11.12
CA TYR A 179 16.13 13.35 11.63
C TYR A 179 15.00 13.65 12.62
N THR A 180 13.91 12.94 12.57
CA THR A 180 12.80 13.02 13.54
C THR A 180 13.18 12.38 14.87
N GLY A 181 14.12 11.46 14.84
CA GLY A 181 14.54 10.64 15.99
C GLY A 181 13.83 9.29 16.04
N ALA A 182 13.06 8.94 14.99
CA ALA A 182 12.52 7.59 14.84
C ALA A 182 13.64 6.53 14.89
N ASP A 183 13.28 5.33 15.32
CA ASP A 183 14.21 4.19 15.31
C ASP A 183 14.59 3.79 13.87
N GLY A 184 15.42 2.79 13.68
CA GLY A 184 15.80 2.31 12.36
C GLY A 184 16.98 3.01 11.69
N SER A 185 17.60 4.02 12.30
CA SER A 185 18.81 4.68 11.76
C SER A 185 19.95 3.71 11.44
N ASN A 186 20.88 4.14 10.55
CA ASN A 186 22.05 3.43 10.03
C ASN A 186 21.73 2.38 8.96
N ASP A 187 20.74 2.60 8.18
CA ASP A 187 20.27 1.68 7.15
C ASP A 187 20.26 2.26 5.73
N HIS A 188 20.96 3.40 5.51
CA HIS A 188 21.12 3.97 4.16
C HIS A 188 21.52 2.91 3.11
N VAL A 189 21.15 3.13 1.87
CA VAL A 189 21.43 2.18 0.79
C VAL A 189 22.92 2.14 0.47
N PHE A 190 23.51 0.95 0.38
CA PHE A 190 24.77 0.71 -0.31
C PHE A 190 24.47 0.46 -1.80
N ALA A 191 24.83 1.40 -2.66
CA ALA A 191 24.56 1.33 -4.09
C ALA A 191 25.87 1.06 -4.85
N GLU A 192 25.96 -0.12 -5.42
CA GLU A 192 27.17 -0.69 -6.03
C GLU A 192 27.09 -0.60 -7.55
N ALA A 193 27.82 0.35 -8.14
CA ALA A 193 27.93 0.50 -9.58
C ALA A 193 28.90 -0.52 -10.18
N GLN A 194 28.57 -1.03 -11.36
CA GLN A 194 29.36 -2.00 -12.11
C GLN A 194 29.83 -3.18 -11.24
N ASP A 195 28.94 -3.67 -10.39
CA ASP A 195 29.25 -4.75 -9.46
C ASP A 195 29.70 -6.02 -10.20
N GLY A 196 30.76 -6.64 -9.71
CA GLY A 196 31.40 -7.79 -10.33
C GLY A 196 30.79 -9.14 -9.93
N SER A 197 29.74 -9.17 -9.10
CA SER A 197 29.10 -10.41 -8.65
C SER A 197 28.14 -11.03 -9.67
N GLY A 198 27.78 -10.27 -10.72
CA GLY A 198 26.88 -10.73 -11.77
C GLY A 198 27.02 -9.96 -13.07
N THR A 199 26.21 -10.33 -14.06
CA THR A 199 26.10 -9.68 -15.37
C THR A 199 24.66 -9.74 -15.87
N ASN A 200 24.27 -8.83 -16.76
CA ASN A 200 22.94 -8.78 -17.42
C ASN A 200 21.79 -8.89 -16.41
N ASN A 201 21.90 -8.16 -15.32
CA ASN A 201 20.97 -8.17 -14.21
C ASN A 201 21.24 -6.98 -13.28
N ALA A 202 20.37 -6.80 -12.28
CA ALA A 202 20.56 -5.99 -11.10
C ALA A 202 19.89 -6.69 -9.90
N ASN A 203 20.03 -6.19 -8.69
CA ASN A 203 19.29 -6.69 -7.55
C ASN A 203 19.27 -5.69 -6.39
N PHE A 204 18.25 -5.82 -5.54
CA PHE A 204 18.16 -5.12 -4.27
C PHE A 204 17.97 -6.10 -3.11
N ALA A 205 18.83 -6.03 -2.12
CA ALA A 205 18.66 -6.77 -0.87
C ALA A 205 18.00 -5.85 0.16
N THR A 206 16.80 -6.22 0.62
CA THR A 206 16.00 -5.45 1.59
C THR A 206 16.00 -6.14 2.94
N PRO A 207 16.87 -5.76 3.89
CA PRO A 207 16.73 -6.21 5.28
C PRO A 207 15.64 -5.40 5.99
N PRO A 208 15.17 -5.87 7.16
CA PRO A 208 14.35 -5.05 8.06
C PRO A 208 15.02 -3.70 8.38
N ASP A 209 14.21 -2.74 8.76
CA ASP A 209 14.63 -1.41 9.16
C ASP A 209 15.78 -1.43 10.21
N GLY A 210 16.65 -0.42 10.17
CA GLY A 210 17.89 -0.37 10.97
C GLY A 210 19.05 -1.22 10.42
N ALA A 211 18.88 -1.87 9.27
CA ALA A 211 19.95 -2.57 8.56
C ALA A 211 20.04 -2.10 7.10
N ASN A 212 21.27 -1.91 6.59
CA ASN A 212 21.51 -1.30 5.29
C ASN A 212 20.90 -2.12 4.13
N GLY A 213 20.07 -1.47 3.32
CA GLY A 213 19.71 -1.93 1.99
C GLY A 213 20.93 -1.99 1.06
N ARG A 214 20.92 -2.88 0.06
CA ARG A 214 22.01 -3.01 -0.90
C ARG A 214 21.47 -3.15 -2.31
N MET A 215 21.86 -2.24 -3.17
CA MET A 215 21.56 -2.23 -4.60
C MET A 215 22.83 -2.61 -5.36
N GLN A 216 22.77 -3.64 -6.22
CA GLN A 216 23.90 -4.09 -7.04
C GLN A 216 23.54 -3.93 -8.52
N MET A 217 24.27 -3.04 -9.20
CA MET A 217 24.04 -2.69 -10.61
C MET A 217 25.14 -3.31 -11.46
N PHE A 218 24.78 -4.32 -12.26
CA PHE A 218 25.75 -5.09 -13.05
C PHE A 218 26.02 -4.45 -14.41
N ARG A 219 27.02 -4.97 -15.09
CA ARG A 219 27.26 -4.69 -16.51
C ARG A 219 26.43 -5.63 -17.37
N TRP A 220 25.87 -5.07 -18.43
CA TRP A 220 25.08 -5.79 -19.40
C TRP A 220 25.89 -5.96 -20.68
N PHE A 221 26.14 -7.23 -21.02
CA PHE A 221 26.90 -7.60 -22.20
C PHE A 221 25.94 -7.88 -23.34
N GLY A 222 26.32 -7.46 -24.53
CA GLY A 222 25.56 -7.64 -25.75
C GLY A 222 26.17 -6.82 -26.87
N VAL A 223 25.61 -6.89 -28.04
CA VAL A 223 26.02 -6.09 -29.19
C VAL A 223 24.84 -5.32 -29.74
N GLU A 224 25.09 -4.09 -30.13
CA GLU A 224 24.08 -3.29 -30.79
C GLU A 224 23.91 -3.73 -32.24
N GLY A 225 22.70 -3.90 -32.73
CA GLY A 225 22.38 -4.35 -34.07
C GLY A 225 22.39 -5.87 -34.27
N SER A 226 21.94 -6.28 -35.41
CA SER A 226 21.79 -7.70 -35.73
C SER A 226 23.09 -8.34 -36.19
N VAL A 227 23.55 -9.33 -35.46
CA VAL A 227 24.78 -10.08 -35.78
C VAL A 227 24.55 -11.23 -36.76
N LEU A 228 23.31 -11.55 -37.11
CA LEU A 228 22.93 -12.66 -37.95
C LEU A 228 22.36 -12.20 -39.29
N SER A 229 22.88 -12.69 -40.38
CA SER A 229 22.35 -12.45 -41.73
C SER A 229 22.28 -13.76 -42.56
N PHE A 230 21.31 -13.81 -43.46
CA PHE A 230 21.15 -14.91 -44.42
C PHE A 230 21.46 -14.42 -45.81
N SER A 231 22.16 -15.19 -46.58
CA SER A 231 22.56 -14.87 -47.95
C SER A 231 21.84 -15.71 -49.01
N THR A 232 21.35 -16.85 -48.65
CA THR A 232 20.62 -17.77 -49.53
C THR A 232 19.53 -18.50 -48.78
N PRO A 233 18.39 -18.82 -49.44
CA PRO A 233 17.97 -18.33 -50.76
C PRO A 233 17.52 -16.84 -50.70
N GLU A 234 17.36 -16.21 -51.87
CA GLU A 234 17.04 -14.76 -51.97
C GLU A 234 15.76 -14.35 -51.20
N VAL A 235 14.81 -15.28 -51.02
CA VAL A 235 13.52 -15.02 -50.34
C VAL A 235 13.70 -14.72 -48.83
N ILE A 236 14.82 -15.14 -48.24
CA ILE A 236 15.16 -14.87 -46.83
C ILE A 236 16.49 -14.12 -46.73
N ALA A 237 17.03 -13.60 -47.86
CA ALA A 237 18.27 -12.84 -47.79
C ALA A 237 18.09 -11.51 -47.09
N GLY A 238 18.93 -11.23 -46.09
CA GLY A 238 18.89 -10.02 -45.27
C GLY A 238 19.50 -10.25 -43.89
N THR A 239 19.47 -9.20 -43.09
CA THR A 239 19.85 -9.22 -41.69
C THR A 239 18.60 -9.41 -40.84
N PHE A 240 18.69 -10.26 -39.83
CA PHE A 240 17.61 -10.64 -38.95
C PHE A 240 17.89 -10.16 -37.52
N GLN A 241 16.90 -9.69 -36.81
CA GLN A 241 17.05 -9.40 -35.41
C GLN A 241 17.45 -10.67 -34.66
N SER A 242 18.50 -10.60 -33.88
CA SER A 242 19.08 -11.78 -33.24
C SER A 242 19.57 -11.45 -31.84
N GLY A 243 19.26 -12.35 -30.91
CA GLY A 243 19.82 -12.31 -29.56
C GLY A 243 21.16 -13.03 -29.49
N THR A 244 21.94 -12.73 -28.45
CA THR A 244 23.26 -13.32 -28.22
C THR A 244 23.28 -14.17 -26.96
N ALA A 245 24.26 -15.09 -26.87
CA ALA A 245 24.46 -15.93 -25.69
C ALA A 245 25.51 -15.32 -24.73
N GLN A 246 25.30 -15.48 -23.44
CA GLN A 246 26.23 -15.11 -22.37
C GLN A 246 27.27 -16.21 -22.06
N TYR A 247 27.33 -17.20 -22.87
CA TYR A 247 28.25 -18.36 -22.78
C TYR A 247 28.89 -18.62 -24.14
N GLY A 248 29.98 -19.37 -24.13
CA GLY A 248 30.76 -19.62 -25.32
C GLY A 248 31.62 -18.43 -25.75
N PRO A 249 32.28 -18.51 -26.91
CA PRO A 249 33.18 -17.48 -27.41
C PRO A 249 32.36 -16.22 -27.81
N PRO A 250 32.92 -15.00 -27.62
CA PRO A 250 32.29 -13.77 -28.08
C PRO A 250 32.19 -13.74 -29.60
N ILE A 251 31.18 -13.05 -30.12
CA ILE A 251 31.05 -12.75 -31.54
C ILE A 251 32.08 -11.68 -31.88
N THR A 252 32.81 -11.90 -32.99
CA THR A 252 33.90 -11.00 -33.43
C THR A 252 33.65 -10.48 -34.84
N ASP A 253 34.51 -9.56 -35.31
CA ASP A 253 34.59 -9.08 -36.70
C ASP A 253 34.99 -10.16 -37.71
N VAL A 254 35.36 -11.35 -37.24
CA VAL A 254 35.65 -12.50 -38.08
C VAL A 254 34.37 -13.29 -38.34
N PRO A 255 33.84 -13.28 -39.58
CA PRO A 255 32.54 -13.90 -39.85
C PRO A 255 32.61 -15.44 -39.76
N VAL A 256 31.61 -16.00 -39.07
CA VAL A 256 31.31 -17.42 -39.09
C VAL A 256 30.16 -17.65 -40.09
N THR A 257 30.51 -18.22 -41.25
CA THR A 257 29.54 -18.47 -42.34
C THR A 257 29.38 -19.95 -42.57
N GLY A 258 28.13 -20.44 -42.67
CA GLY A 258 27.84 -21.84 -42.89
C GLY A 258 26.43 -22.09 -43.42
N GLU A 259 26.24 -23.31 -43.96
CA GLU A 259 24.92 -23.84 -44.27
C GLU A 259 24.16 -24.10 -42.97
N VAL A 260 22.87 -23.73 -42.87
CA VAL A 260 21.99 -23.96 -41.73
C VAL A 260 21.30 -25.32 -41.90
N VAL A 261 21.32 -26.13 -40.85
CA VAL A 261 20.68 -27.46 -40.83
C VAL A 261 19.93 -27.64 -39.51
N GLN A 262 18.68 -28.08 -39.59
CA GLN A 262 17.89 -28.44 -38.40
C GLN A 262 18.55 -29.62 -37.68
N ALA A 263 18.88 -29.45 -36.42
CA ALA A 263 19.41 -30.51 -35.59
C ALA A 263 18.30 -31.36 -34.95
N PHE A 264 18.55 -32.63 -34.74
CA PHE A 264 17.61 -33.56 -34.12
C PHE A 264 18.33 -34.46 -33.10
N ASP A 265 17.62 -34.83 -32.03
CA ASP A 265 18.05 -35.87 -31.08
C ASP A 265 17.02 -37.01 -31.01
N ALA A 266 17.34 -38.07 -30.26
CA ALA A 266 16.52 -39.27 -30.12
C ALA A 266 15.38 -39.13 -29.12
N SER A 267 15.12 -37.93 -28.60
CA SER A 267 14.11 -37.68 -27.57
C SER A 267 12.66 -37.64 -28.12
N GLY A 268 11.69 -37.54 -27.25
CA GLY A 268 10.29 -37.34 -27.63
C GLY A 268 10.01 -35.96 -28.26
N ALA A 269 10.92 -35.00 -28.12
CA ALA A 269 10.92 -33.67 -28.72
C ALA A 269 12.24 -33.41 -29.44
N PRO A 270 12.48 -34.02 -30.61
CA PRO A 270 13.80 -34.17 -31.22
C PRO A 270 14.49 -32.86 -31.61
N ASN A 271 13.71 -31.82 -31.92
CA ASN A 271 14.25 -30.52 -32.32
C ASN A 271 14.82 -29.70 -31.15
N LEU A 272 14.61 -30.13 -29.91
CA LEU A 272 15.11 -29.45 -28.71
C LEU A 272 16.57 -29.71 -28.43
N VAL A 273 17.12 -30.85 -28.95
CA VAL A 273 18.51 -31.24 -28.80
C VAL A 273 18.98 -31.23 -27.33
N CYS A 274 18.14 -31.79 -26.47
CA CYS A 274 18.49 -31.99 -25.05
C CYS A 274 19.37 -33.26 -24.83
N GLN A 275 19.64 -34.03 -25.87
CA GLN A 275 20.50 -35.19 -25.90
C GLN A 275 21.46 -35.10 -27.08
N ALA A 276 22.35 -36.09 -27.20
CA ALA A 276 23.28 -36.14 -28.33
C ALA A 276 22.55 -36.11 -29.68
N VAL A 277 23.09 -35.33 -30.61
CA VAL A 277 22.51 -35.12 -31.94
C VAL A 277 22.54 -36.42 -32.77
N ASP A 278 21.39 -36.82 -33.31
CA ASP A 278 21.26 -38.01 -34.15
C ASP A 278 21.74 -37.81 -35.60
N ASN A 279 21.53 -36.59 -36.16
CA ASN A 279 21.96 -36.26 -37.51
C ASN A 279 23.33 -35.56 -37.54
N ALA A 280 24.28 -36.00 -36.72
CA ALA A 280 25.62 -35.40 -36.59
C ALA A 280 26.37 -35.30 -37.91
N ASP A 281 26.25 -36.31 -38.81
CA ASP A 281 26.88 -36.29 -40.13
C ASP A 281 26.38 -35.16 -41.05
N GLU A 282 25.15 -34.67 -40.83
CA GLU A 282 24.56 -33.56 -41.56
C GLU A 282 24.92 -32.19 -40.94
N ILE A 283 25.18 -32.15 -39.64
CA ILE A 283 25.52 -30.96 -38.85
C ILE A 283 27.00 -30.60 -38.93
N ALA A 284 27.89 -31.61 -39.10
CA ALA A 284 29.33 -31.39 -39.04
C ALA A 284 29.82 -30.33 -40.06
N GLY A 285 30.44 -29.26 -39.55
CA GLY A 285 30.93 -28.12 -40.32
C GLY A 285 29.85 -27.10 -40.74
N LYS A 286 28.65 -27.22 -40.19
CA LYS A 286 27.50 -26.33 -40.49
C LYS A 286 26.98 -25.63 -39.26
N ILE A 287 26.00 -24.77 -39.43
CA ILE A 287 25.28 -24.07 -38.36
C ILE A 287 24.06 -24.89 -37.98
N ALA A 288 23.95 -25.26 -36.72
CA ALA A 288 22.82 -26.04 -36.22
C ALA A 288 21.62 -25.10 -35.88
N LEU A 289 20.42 -25.41 -36.40
CA LEU A 289 19.18 -24.78 -36.01
C LEU A 289 18.50 -25.66 -34.96
N ILE A 290 18.13 -25.10 -33.81
CA ILE A 290 17.62 -25.83 -32.63
C ILE A 290 16.46 -25.08 -32.02
N ASP A 291 15.42 -25.77 -31.55
CA ASP A 291 14.29 -25.13 -30.92
C ASP A 291 14.54 -24.91 -29.41
N ARG A 292 14.03 -23.80 -28.89
CA ARG A 292 13.98 -23.52 -27.45
C ARG A 292 13.04 -24.51 -26.74
N GLY A 293 13.35 -24.90 -25.51
CA GLY A 293 12.51 -25.69 -24.60
C GLY A 293 13.29 -26.73 -23.79
N GLU A 294 12.75 -27.18 -22.70
CA GLU A 294 13.12 -28.23 -21.75
C GLU A 294 14.52 -28.15 -21.10
N CYS A 295 15.60 -28.06 -21.82
CA CYS A 295 16.98 -28.04 -21.32
C CYS A 295 17.66 -26.68 -21.54
N PHE A 296 18.78 -26.46 -20.85
CA PHE A 296 19.53 -25.21 -20.93
C PHE A 296 20.04 -24.93 -22.35
N PHE A 297 20.12 -23.68 -22.74
CA PHE A 297 20.64 -23.25 -24.04
C PHE A 297 22.09 -23.71 -24.26
N GLU A 298 22.89 -23.58 -23.22
CA GLU A 298 24.29 -24.03 -23.20
C GLU A 298 24.41 -25.53 -23.44
N GLU A 299 23.54 -26.35 -22.82
CA GLU A 299 23.51 -27.83 -23.05
C GLU A 299 23.16 -28.16 -24.50
N LYS A 300 22.21 -27.44 -25.12
CA LYS A 300 21.89 -27.58 -26.54
C LYS A 300 23.10 -27.28 -27.43
N THR A 301 23.82 -26.19 -27.09
CA THR A 301 25.02 -25.77 -27.80
C THR A 301 26.15 -26.80 -27.67
N ILE A 302 26.39 -27.32 -26.47
CA ILE A 302 27.38 -28.38 -26.22
C ILE A 302 27.04 -29.64 -27.05
N ASN A 303 25.77 -30.04 -27.10
CA ASN A 303 25.35 -31.21 -27.90
C ASN A 303 25.56 -30.98 -29.38
N ALA A 304 25.30 -29.79 -29.92
CA ALA A 304 25.55 -29.43 -31.32
C ALA A 304 27.06 -29.36 -31.63
N GLU A 305 27.87 -28.79 -30.75
CA GLU A 305 29.33 -28.76 -30.87
C GLU A 305 29.92 -30.17 -30.91
N ALA A 306 29.46 -31.05 -30.05
CA ALA A 306 29.89 -32.46 -30.04
C ALA A 306 29.54 -33.17 -31.35
N ALA A 307 28.50 -32.73 -32.07
CA ALA A 307 28.13 -33.18 -33.40
C ALA A 307 28.95 -32.49 -34.53
N GLY A 308 29.84 -31.56 -34.17
CA GLY A 308 30.70 -30.83 -35.11
C GLY A 308 30.08 -29.58 -35.72
N ALA A 309 29.03 -28.99 -35.13
CA ALA A 309 28.52 -27.68 -35.53
C ALA A 309 29.61 -26.61 -35.40
N ILE A 310 29.54 -25.56 -36.24
CA ILE A 310 30.45 -24.41 -36.18
C ILE A 310 29.80 -23.21 -35.47
N ALA A 311 28.47 -23.18 -35.35
CA ALA A 311 27.68 -22.24 -34.59
C ALA A 311 26.27 -22.81 -34.37
N VAL A 312 25.48 -22.17 -33.51
CA VAL A 312 24.10 -22.56 -33.22
C VAL A 312 23.18 -21.36 -33.40
N ILE A 313 22.01 -21.60 -33.98
CA ILE A 313 20.85 -20.67 -33.99
C ILE A 313 19.73 -21.30 -33.15
N ILE A 314 19.34 -20.67 -32.09
CA ILE A 314 18.19 -21.08 -31.25
C ILE A 314 16.93 -20.40 -31.73
N CYS A 315 15.93 -21.16 -32.07
CA CYS A 315 14.58 -20.68 -32.38
C CYS A 315 13.79 -20.44 -31.13
N ASN A 316 13.44 -19.20 -30.86
CA ASN A 316 12.48 -18.87 -29.82
C ASN A 316 11.04 -19.30 -30.20
N TYR A 317 10.16 -19.50 -29.25
CA TYR A 317 8.74 -19.71 -29.47
C TYR A 317 7.93 -18.39 -29.32
N LEU A 318 8.61 -17.32 -28.87
CA LEU A 318 8.11 -15.93 -28.85
C LEU A 318 8.59 -15.20 -30.11
N GLU A 319 7.92 -14.10 -30.47
CA GLU A 319 8.23 -13.35 -31.69
C GLU A 319 9.63 -12.70 -31.66
N ASP A 320 10.10 -12.31 -30.48
CA ASP A 320 11.37 -11.64 -30.33
C ASP A 320 12.54 -12.63 -30.19
N ALA A 321 13.70 -12.24 -30.70
CA ALA A 321 14.96 -12.90 -30.40
C ALA A 321 15.31 -12.69 -28.92
N LEU A 322 15.92 -13.69 -28.27
CA LEU A 322 16.20 -13.59 -26.83
C LEU A 322 17.69 -13.58 -26.51
N GLY A 323 18.07 -12.86 -25.46
CA GLY A 323 19.36 -13.04 -24.79
C GLY A 323 19.36 -14.37 -24.03
N MET A 324 20.43 -15.15 -24.18
CA MET A 324 20.51 -16.51 -23.63
C MET A 324 21.52 -16.59 -22.50
N ALA A 325 21.06 -16.78 -21.28
CA ALA A 325 21.91 -16.98 -20.11
C ALA A 325 22.61 -18.32 -20.10
N GLY A 326 23.82 -18.37 -19.56
CA GLY A 326 24.51 -19.62 -19.21
C GLY A 326 23.87 -20.26 -17.97
N GLY A 327 24.02 -21.58 -17.82
CA GLY A 327 23.38 -22.28 -16.70
C GLY A 327 24.05 -23.60 -16.29
N VAL A 328 25.12 -23.99 -16.91
CA VAL A 328 25.79 -25.27 -16.62
C VAL A 328 27.18 -25.01 -16.03
N ASP A 329 27.37 -25.32 -14.76
CA ASP A 329 28.65 -25.17 -14.08
C ASP A 329 29.81 -25.88 -14.81
N GLY A 330 30.70 -25.11 -15.40
CA GLY A 330 32.06 -25.52 -15.71
C GLY A 330 32.35 -26.12 -17.12
N THR A 331 31.46 -25.99 -18.09
CA THR A 331 31.69 -26.41 -19.47
C THR A 331 31.17 -25.42 -20.49
N ASP A 332 31.90 -24.33 -20.72
CA ASP A 332 31.61 -23.39 -21.78
C ASP A 332 31.79 -24.05 -23.17
N PRO A 333 30.81 -24.00 -24.09
CA PRO A 333 30.98 -24.45 -25.45
C PRO A 333 31.97 -23.56 -26.21
N GLY A 334 32.68 -24.16 -27.17
CA GLY A 334 33.68 -23.48 -27.99
C GLY A 334 33.12 -22.85 -29.27
N ILE A 335 31.80 -22.79 -29.45
CA ILE A 335 31.14 -22.27 -30.65
C ILE A 335 30.11 -21.19 -30.28
N ILE A 336 29.90 -20.26 -31.22
CA ILE A 336 28.99 -19.14 -31.06
C ILE A 336 27.53 -19.60 -31.11
N THR A 337 26.68 -19.00 -30.26
CA THR A 337 25.24 -19.21 -30.28
C THR A 337 24.49 -17.87 -30.37
N VAL A 338 23.48 -17.82 -31.26
CA VAL A 338 22.55 -16.70 -31.45
C VAL A 338 21.11 -17.19 -31.40
N SER A 339 20.14 -16.33 -31.18
CA SER A 339 18.73 -16.69 -31.23
C SER A 339 17.97 -15.91 -32.31
N LEU A 340 16.82 -16.44 -32.70
CA LEU A 340 15.85 -15.80 -33.60
C LEU A 340 14.43 -15.88 -32.99
N GLY A 341 13.58 -14.92 -33.32
CA GLY A 341 12.15 -14.94 -32.98
C GLY A 341 11.38 -16.03 -33.73
N ALA A 342 10.16 -16.29 -33.26
CA ALA A 342 9.30 -17.36 -33.75
C ALA A 342 8.99 -17.26 -35.26
N SER A 343 8.55 -16.10 -35.71
CA SER A 343 8.23 -15.82 -37.11
C SER A 343 9.42 -15.99 -38.03
N ASP A 344 10.56 -15.45 -37.65
CA ASP A 344 11.80 -15.53 -38.41
C ASP A 344 12.29 -16.99 -38.50
N CYS A 345 12.27 -17.72 -37.41
CA CYS A 345 12.57 -19.14 -37.39
C CYS A 345 11.60 -19.97 -38.26
N ALA A 346 10.31 -19.64 -38.23
CA ALA A 346 9.33 -20.30 -39.07
C ALA A 346 9.62 -20.09 -40.56
N GLN A 347 10.05 -18.91 -40.98
CA GLN A 347 10.48 -18.61 -42.34
C GLN A 347 11.69 -19.52 -42.74
N ILE A 348 12.72 -19.58 -41.88
CA ILE A 348 13.89 -20.39 -42.10
C ILE A 348 13.52 -21.89 -42.23
N LYS A 349 12.75 -22.40 -41.29
CA LYS A 349 12.28 -23.80 -41.30
C LYS A 349 11.44 -24.13 -42.52
N ASN A 350 10.58 -23.24 -42.99
CA ASN A 350 9.77 -23.41 -44.20
C ASN A 350 10.68 -23.56 -45.44
N VAL A 351 11.70 -22.71 -45.54
CA VAL A 351 12.67 -22.80 -46.64
C VAL A 351 13.49 -24.10 -46.61
N LEU A 352 13.96 -24.50 -45.43
CA LEU A 352 14.64 -25.79 -45.23
C LEU A 352 13.73 -26.97 -45.58
N ALA A 353 12.45 -26.92 -45.23
CA ALA A 353 11.46 -27.95 -45.56
C ALA A 353 11.17 -28.07 -47.07
N MET A 354 11.39 -27.03 -47.86
CA MET A 354 11.31 -27.02 -49.33
C MET A 354 12.56 -27.64 -49.96
N GLY A 355 13.57 -27.95 -49.16
CA GLY A 355 14.83 -28.54 -49.60
C GLY A 355 15.82 -27.54 -50.20
N GLU A 356 15.64 -26.28 -49.95
CA GLU A 356 16.55 -25.22 -50.33
C GLU A 356 17.75 -25.14 -49.37
N THR A 357 18.88 -24.72 -49.87
CA THR A 357 20.07 -24.48 -49.05
C THR A 357 20.01 -23.09 -48.40
N VAL A 358 19.98 -23.05 -47.07
CA VAL A 358 20.04 -21.82 -46.30
C VAL A 358 21.49 -21.57 -45.85
N THR A 359 21.99 -20.36 -46.13
CA THR A 359 23.36 -19.98 -45.71
C THR A 359 23.24 -18.77 -44.80
N ALA A 360 23.77 -18.90 -43.57
CA ALA A 360 23.83 -17.82 -42.59
C ALA A 360 25.27 -17.35 -42.34
N THR A 361 25.41 -16.12 -41.95
CA THR A 361 26.65 -15.49 -41.47
C THR A 361 26.41 -14.83 -40.13
N ILE A 362 27.23 -15.13 -39.12
CA ILE A 362 27.27 -14.50 -37.82
C ILE A 362 28.57 -13.70 -37.76
N VAL A 363 28.45 -12.41 -37.55
CA VAL A 363 29.58 -11.46 -37.50
C VAL A 363 29.18 -10.22 -36.67
N LEU A 364 30.13 -9.67 -35.93
CA LEU A 364 29.94 -8.43 -35.22
C LEU A 364 29.83 -7.26 -36.23
N PRO A 365 28.77 -6.41 -36.18
CA PRO A 365 28.70 -5.22 -37.03
C PRO A 365 29.85 -4.23 -36.76
N GLU A 366 30.25 -3.46 -37.78
CA GLU A 366 31.36 -2.46 -37.65
C GLU A 366 31.05 -1.36 -36.63
N ASP A 367 29.78 -1.08 -36.37
CA ASP A 367 29.29 -0.04 -35.43
C ASP A 367 28.50 -0.71 -34.27
N SER A 368 29.01 -1.75 -33.65
CA SER A 368 28.31 -2.53 -32.62
C SER A 368 28.30 -1.88 -31.21
N GLY A 369 28.83 -0.65 -31.08
CA GLY A 369 28.96 0.02 -29.77
C GLY A 369 29.97 -0.66 -28.81
N PRO A 370 29.97 -0.32 -27.52
CA PRO A 370 30.83 -0.95 -26.52
C PRO A 370 30.44 -2.42 -26.25
N GLU A 371 31.37 -3.26 -25.76
CA GLU A 371 31.10 -4.68 -25.45
C GLU A 371 30.06 -4.85 -24.34
N SER A 372 29.98 -3.86 -23.42
CA SER A 372 29.00 -3.84 -22.35
C SER A 372 28.46 -2.43 -22.10
N VAL A 373 27.32 -2.33 -21.44
CA VAL A 373 26.78 -1.09 -20.86
C VAL A 373 26.61 -1.27 -19.36
N GLY A 374 26.66 -0.15 -18.63
CA GLY A 374 26.47 -0.16 -17.18
C GLY A 374 25.01 0.19 -16.82
N SER A 375 24.28 -0.71 -16.18
CA SER A 375 22.91 -0.43 -15.73
C SER A 375 22.80 0.72 -14.72
N SER A 376 23.89 1.14 -14.11
CA SER A 376 23.96 2.34 -13.28
C SER A 376 23.68 3.64 -14.04
N MET A 377 23.60 3.62 -15.38
CA MET A 377 23.21 4.74 -16.24
C MET A 377 21.74 4.65 -16.69
N ASP A 378 21.02 3.65 -16.28
CA ASP A 378 19.64 3.38 -16.62
C ASP A 378 18.74 3.62 -15.38
N ASN A 379 18.07 4.77 -15.35
CA ASN A 379 17.21 5.18 -14.25
C ASN A 379 16.00 4.26 -14.08
N GLY A 380 15.53 3.63 -15.16
CA GLY A 380 14.47 2.64 -15.11
C GLY A 380 14.89 1.44 -14.27
N VAL A 381 16.09 0.90 -14.50
CA VAL A 381 16.62 -0.22 -13.69
C VAL A 381 16.91 0.24 -12.26
N ILE A 382 17.49 1.44 -12.05
CA ILE A 382 17.76 1.96 -10.69
C ILE A 382 16.46 2.12 -9.89
N ALA A 383 15.42 2.68 -10.52
CA ALA A 383 14.12 2.89 -9.87
C ALA A 383 13.42 1.57 -9.57
N HIS A 384 13.52 0.59 -10.48
CA HIS A 384 13.02 -0.76 -10.27
C HIS A 384 13.67 -1.40 -9.02
N GLU A 385 14.99 -1.39 -8.94
CA GLU A 385 15.69 -1.96 -7.79
C GLU A 385 15.37 -1.24 -6.47
N TYR A 386 15.27 0.08 -6.48
CA TYR A 386 14.85 0.83 -5.30
C TYR A 386 13.41 0.49 -4.90
N GLY A 387 12.54 0.23 -5.87
CA GLY A 387 11.16 -0.22 -5.70
C GLY A 387 11.03 -1.51 -4.89
N HIS A 388 11.98 -2.45 -5.03
CA HIS A 388 12.04 -3.63 -4.15
C HIS A 388 12.28 -3.26 -2.69
N GLY A 389 13.13 -2.25 -2.45
CA GLY A 389 13.35 -1.72 -1.11
C GLY A 389 12.08 -1.18 -0.48
N ILE A 390 11.32 -0.37 -1.24
CA ILE A 390 10.07 0.24 -0.81
C ILE A 390 9.01 -0.83 -0.55
N SER A 391 8.70 -1.65 -1.55
CA SER A 391 7.61 -2.62 -1.49
C SER A 391 7.82 -3.67 -0.38
N ASN A 392 9.06 -4.11 -0.16
CA ASN A 392 9.38 -5.05 0.91
C ASN A 392 9.26 -4.45 2.31
N ARG A 393 9.51 -3.14 2.48
CA ARG A 393 9.37 -2.47 3.79
C ARG A 393 7.96 -1.97 4.07
N LEU A 394 7.23 -1.54 3.06
CA LEU A 394 5.83 -1.13 3.24
C LEU A 394 4.94 -2.35 3.49
N THR A 395 5.09 -3.42 2.70
CA THR A 395 4.28 -4.64 2.88
C THR A 395 4.71 -5.40 4.13
N GLY A 396 3.95 -5.27 5.20
CA GLY A 396 4.24 -5.89 6.51
C GLY A 396 4.99 -4.99 7.48
N GLY A 397 5.27 -3.74 7.08
CA GLY A 397 5.89 -2.71 7.90
C GLY A 397 7.42 -2.80 7.99
N PRO A 398 8.08 -1.79 8.59
CA PRO A 398 9.53 -1.61 8.57
C PRO A 398 10.31 -2.77 9.22
N GLY A 399 9.76 -3.39 10.24
CA GLY A 399 10.38 -4.52 10.93
C GLY A 399 10.33 -5.85 10.17
N ARG A 400 9.64 -5.93 9.03
CA ARG A 400 9.35 -7.18 8.35
C ARG A 400 9.43 -7.08 6.82
N ALA A 401 10.62 -7.30 6.29
CA ALA A 401 10.91 -7.17 4.85
C ALA A 401 10.75 -8.50 4.06
N ASP A 402 9.99 -9.47 4.54
CA ASP A 402 9.81 -10.79 3.93
C ASP A 402 8.36 -11.12 3.54
N CYS A 403 7.53 -10.09 3.43
CA CYS A 403 6.10 -10.20 3.17
C CYS A 403 5.71 -10.27 1.68
N LEU A 404 6.67 -10.37 0.76
CA LEU A 404 6.46 -10.59 -0.68
C LEU A 404 7.22 -11.83 -1.15
N THR A 405 6.91 -12.99 -0.55
CA THR A 405 7.63 -14.26 -0.82
C THR A 405 6.71 -15.41 -1.27
N ASN A 406 5.41 -15.17 -1.34
CA ASN A 406 4.42 -16.13 -1.80
C ASN A 406 4.43 -16.29 -3.34
N SER A 407 3.64 -17.24 -3.85
CA SER A 407 3.62 -17.57 -5.28
C SER A 407 2.98 -16.50 -6.15
N GLU A 408 2.11 -15.66 -5.60
CA GLU A 408 1.39 -14.60 -6.31
C GLU A 408 1.89 -13.18 -5.94
N GLN A 409 3.04 -13.08 -5.29
CA GLN A 409 3.57 -11.78 -4.88
C GLN A 409 3.82 -10.85 -6.08
N GLN A 410 3.56 -9.55 -5.89
CA GLN A 410 3.62 -8.55 -6.95
C GLN A 410 4.89 -7.69 -6.91
N GLY A 411 5.93 -8.09 -6.16
CA GLY A 411 7.13 -7.30 -5.89
C GLY A 411 7.81 -6.70 -7.12
N GLU A 412 7.89 -7.47 -8.21
CA GLU A 412 8.41 -7.00 -9.49
C GLU A 412 7.54 -5.89 -10.11
N GLY A 413 6.21 -6.04 -10.01
CA GLY A 413 5.28 -5.08 -10.58
C GLY A 413 5.23 -3.76 -9.81
N TRP A 414 5.31 -3.83 -8.49
CA TRP A 414 5.49 -2.63 -7.67
C TRP A 414 6.78 -1.88 -8.05
N SER A 415 7.85 -2.62 -8.33
CA SER A 415 9.15 -2.07 -8.73
C SER A 415 9.10 -1.42 -10.12
N ASP A 416 8.46 -2.08 -11.10
CA ASP A 416 8.28 -1.52 -12.44
C ASP A 416 7.47 -0.22 -12.42
N PHE A 417 6.50 -0.11 -11.52
CA PHE A 417 5.74 1.13 -11.37
C PHE A 417 6.64 2.33 -11.05
N PHE A 418 7.61 2.18 -10.16
CA PHE A 418 8.57 3.26 -9.85
C PHE A 418 9.45 3.61 -11.05
N ALA A 419 9.85 2.63 -11.85
CA ALA A 419 10.59 2.88 -13.09
C ALA A 419 9.74 3.68 -14.08
N LEU A 420 8.47 3.32 -14.24
CA LEU A 420 7.55 3.97 -15.16
C LEU A 420 7.26 5.41 -14.76
N ILE A 421 6.85 5.66 -13.51
CA ILE A 421 6.47 7.02 -13.06
C ILE A 421 7.61 8.02 -13.12
N THR A 422 8.85 7.57 -12.97
CA THR A 422 10.04 8.43 -13.07
C THR A 422 10.48 8.72 -14.50
N SER A 423 9.83 8.13 -15.50
CA SER A 423 10.15 8.31 -16.91
C SER A 423 9.07 9.03 -17.73
N VAL A 424 7.89 9.31 -17.16
CA VAL A 424 6.79 10.03 -17.85
C VAL A 424 7.16 11.47 -18.12
N ARG A 425 6.81 11.95 -19.33
CA ARG A 425 7.10 13.31 -19.81
C ARG A 425 5.83 14.07 -20.12
N PRO A 426 5.86 15.40 -20.05
CA PRO A 426 4.76 16.23 -20.53
C PRO A 426 4.38 15.89 -21.98
N GLY A 427 3.11 15.54 -22.17
CA GLY A 427 2.57 15.19 -23.49
C GLY A 427 2.57 13.69 -23.80
N ASP A 428 3.10 12.84 -22.94
CA ASP A 428 2.86 11.41 -22.99
C ASP A 428 1.38 11.11 -22.68
N THR A 429 0.93 9.97 -23.17
CA THR A 429 -0.43 9.42 -22.94
C THR A 429 -0.32 7.97 -22.52
N GLY A 430 -1.42 7.39 -22.07
CA GLY A 430 -1.47 5.96 -21.73
C GLY A 430 -1.05 5.04 -22.88
N GLU A 431 -1.25 5.47 -24.12
CA GLU A 431 -0.85 4.72 -25.33
C GLU A 431 0.67 4.81 -25.63
N THR A 432 1.41 5.70 -24.95
CA THR A 432 2.87 5.83 -25.15
C THR A 432 3.56 4.55 -24.69
N LEU A 433 4.28 3.89 -25.62
CA LEU A 433 5.02 2.66 -25.34
C LEU A 433 6.20 2.93 -24.40
N ARG A 434 6.28 2.19 -23.31
CA ARG A 434 7.33 2.31 -22.30
C ARG A 434 7.91 0.93 -21.96
N GLY A 435 9.21 0.76 -22.09
CA GLY A 435 9.92 -0.41 -21.61
C GLY A 435 10.61 -0.11 -20.28
N ILE A 436 11.20 -1.11 -19.68
CA ILE A 436 12.08 -1.01 -18.53
C ILE A 436 13.48 -1.44 -18.94
N GLY A 437 14.50 -0.61 -18.71
CA GLY A 437 15.88 -0.98 -19.00
C GLY A 437 16.22 -1.10 -20.50
N ASN A 438 15.57 -0.34 -21.35
CA ASN A 438 15.82 -0.37 -22.80
C ASN A 438 17.29 -0.11 -23.15
N TYR A 439 17.97 0.78 -22.44
CA TYR A 439 19.40 1.03 -22.63
C TYR A 439 20.24 -0.19 -22.21
N SER A 440 19.93 -0.75 -21.06
CA SER A 440 20.65 -1.92 -20.54
C SER A 440 20.51 -3.14 -21.44
N ASP A 441 19.30 -3.38 -21.98
CA ASP A 441 19.02 -4.49 -22.91
C ASP A 441 19.22 -4.13 -24.39
N ARG A 442 19.74 -2.92 -24.68
CA ARG A 442 20.05 -2.42 -26.04
C ARG A 442 18.86 -2.47 -27.00
N GLN A 443 17.68 -2.24 -26.46
CA GLN A 443 16.46 -2.14 -27.25
C GLN A 443 16.14 -0.67 -27.60
N PRO A 444 15.33 -0.43 -28.64
CA PRO A 444 14.83 0.90 -28.92
C PRO A 444 13.92 1.39 -27.80
N VAL A 445 13.77 2.69 -27.65
CA VAL A 445 12.95 3.34 -26.59
C VAL A 445 11.48 2.92 -26.58
N THR A 446 10.97 2.33 -27.64
CA THR A 446 9.61 1.78 -27.77
C THR A 446 9.53 0.26 -27.56
N GLY A 447 10.65 -0.40 -27.27
CA GLY A 447 10.69 -1.82 -26.97
C GLY A 447 10.25 -2.12 -25.55
N GLY A 448 10.06 -3.38 -25.21
CA GLY A 448 9.74 -3.83 -23.87
C GLY A 448 10.90 -3.70 -22.87
N GLY A 449 12.13 -3.59 -23.39
CA GLY A 449 13.33 -3.66 -22.58
C GLY A 449 13.47 -5.06 -21.98
N ILE A 450 13.60 -5.14 -20.67
CA ILE A 450 13.71 -6.40 -19.93
C ILE A 450 12.37 -7.11 -19.71
N ARG A 451 11.27 -6.58 -20.26
CA ARG A 451 9.93 -7.16 -20.19
C ARG A 451 9.51 -7.74 -21.55
N ARG A 452 8.51 -8.60 -21.52
CA ARG A 452 8.01 -9.30 -22.73
C ARG A 452 7.38 -8.35 -23.74
N VAL A 453 6.70 -7.32 -23.25
CA VAL A 453 6.04 -6.28 -24.02
C VAL A 453 6.24 -4.92 -23.34
N PRO A 454 6.16 -3.79 -24.10
CA PRO A 454 6.17 -2.47 -23.47
C PRO A 454 4.89 -2.23 -22.66
N TYR A 455 4.98 -1.42 -21.61
CA TYR A 455 3.84 -0.94 -20.86
C TYR A 455 3.09 0.13 -21.68
N THR A 456 1.80 -0.06 -21.81
CA THR A 456 0.86 0.83 -22.49
C THR A 456 -0.56 0.47 -22.14
N THR A 457 -1.49 1.43 -22.20
CA THR A 457 -2.92 1.16 -22.07
C THR A 457 -3.54 0.62 -23.36
N ASP A 458 -2.81 0.58 -24.48
CA ASP A 458 -3.27 -0.01 -25.75
C ASP A 458 -3.18 -1.54 -25.69
N LEU A 459 -4.35 -2.19 -25.62
CA LEU A 459 -4.49 -3.64 -25.58
C LEU A 459 -3.98 -4.35 -26.86
N THR A 460 -3.69 -3.63 -27.93
CA THR A 460 -3.10 -4.25 -29.14
C THR A 460 -1.60 -4.49 -29.01
N PHE A 461 -0.94 -3.82 -28.06
CA PHE A 461 0.45 -3.99 -27.72
C PHE A 461 0.67 -4.73 -26.39
N ASN A 462 -0.17 -4.42 -25.38
CA ASN A 462 -0.09 -5.04 -24.07
C ASN A 462 -1.48 -5.56 -23.66
N ASP A 463 -1.75 -6.81 -24.00
CA ASP A 463 -2.99 -7.52 -23.73
C ASP A 463 -2.95 -8.33 -22.42
N HIS A 464 -1.97 -8.08 -21.55
CA HIS A 464 -1.84 -8.80 -20.28
C HIS A 464 -3.10 -8.72 -19.43
N VAL A 465 -3.54 -9.89 -18.99
CA VAL A 465 -4.63 -10.07 -18.04
C VAL A 465 -4.19 -11.03 -16.93
N MET A 466 -4.93 -11.09 -15.85
CA MET A 466 -4.60 -11.95 -14.70
C MET A 466 -4.35 -13.42 -15.07
N ASP A 467 -5.01 -13.92 -16.11
CA ASP A 467 -4.82 -15.31 -16.62
C ASP A 467 -3.39 -15.58 -17.11
N ASP A 468 -2.63 -14.54 -17.47
CA ASP A 468 -1.24 -14.66 -17.92
C ASP A 468 -0.26 -15.05 -16.81
N ILE A 469 -0.68 -14.97 -15.55
CA ILE A 469 0.12 -15.48 -14.43
C ILE A 469 0.06 -17.01 -14.35
N LEU A 470 -0.97 -17.63 -14.94
CA LEU A 470 -1.11 -19.08 -14.96
C LEU A 470 0.06 -19.69 -15.70
N ASN A 471 0.64 -20.73 -15.12
CA ASN A 471 1.74 -21.45 -15.75
C ASN A 471 3.02 -20.63 -15.99
N THR A 472 3.19 -19.48 -15.37
CA THR A 472 4.44 -18.71 -15.43
C THR A 472 5.42 -19.14 -14.34
N THR A 473 6.70 -18.86 -14.51
CA THR A 473 7.66 -18.87 -13.39
C THR A 473 7.73 -17.48 -12.78
N ALA A 474 7.59 -17.44 -11.48
CA ALA A 474 7.80 -16.22 -10.73
C ALA A 474 9.27 -15.76 -10.86
N PRO A 475 9.55 -14.47 -10.63
CA PRO A 475 8.61 -13.42 -10.22
C PRO A 475 8.20 -12.45 -11.36
N HIS A 476 9.03 -12.30 -12.41
CA HIS A 476 8.91 -11.20 -13.40
C HIS A 476 7.60 -11.21 -14.19
N PRO A 477 7.15 -12.32 -14.83
CA PRO A 477 5.89 -12.30 -15.56
C PRO A 477 4.67 -11.99 -14.72
N LEU A 478 4.71 -12.28 -13.40
CA LEU A 478 3.65 -11.86 -12.49
C LEU A 478 3.68 -10.33 -12.31
N GLY A 479 4.89 -9.80 -12.13
CA GLY A 479 5.10 -8.37 -12.02
C GLY A 479 4.61 -7.59 -13.23
N GLU A 480 4.86 -8.11 -14.45
CA GLU A 480 4.37 -7.48 -15.67
C GLU A 480 2.85 -7.33 -15.70
N VAL A 481 2.11 -8.36 -15.30
CA VAL A 481 0.64 -8.32 -15.23
C VAL A 481 0.18 -7.30 -14.20
N TRP A 482 0.79 -7.31 -13.01
CA TRP A 482 0.45 -6.37 -11.94
C TRP A 482 0.79 -4.92 -12.31
N ALA A 483 2.00 -4.69 -12.79
CA ALA A 483 2.43 -3.35 -13.21
C ALA A 483 1.56 -2.80 -14.34
N THR A 484 1.10 -3.64 -15.27
CA THR A 484 0.19 -3.23 -16.33
C THR A 484 -1.13 -2.70 -15.76
N ALA A 485 -1.71 -3.38 -14.75
CA ALA A 485 -2.97 -2.95 -14.15
C ALA A 485 -2.80 -1.61 -13.38
N ILE A 486 -1.76 -1.47 -12.57
CA ILE A 486 -1.53 -0.21 -11.84
C ILE A 486 -1.05 0.91 -12.76
N TRP A 487 -0.47 0.59 -13.92
CA TRP A 487 -0.15 1.56 -14.97
C TRP A 487 -1.40 2.06 -15.69
N ASP A 488 -2.37 1.18 -15.95
CA ASP A 488 -3.69 1.59 -16.44
C ASP A 488 -4.39 2.51 -15.43
N LEU A 489 -4.31 2.22 -14.12
CA LEU A 489 -4.85 3.08 -13.07
C LEU A 489 -4.16 4.46 -13.06
N TYR A 490 -2.83 4.49 -13.16
CA TYR A 490 -2.08 5.74 -13.22
C TYR A 490 -2.59 6.64 -14.35
N TRP A 491 -2.75 6.10 -15.57
CA TRP A 491 -3.22 6.87 -16.71
C TRP A 491 -4.70 7.24 -16.62
N ALA A 492 -5.53 6.36 -16.09
CA ALA A 492 -6.94 6.69 -15.84
C ALA A 492 -7.09 7.88 -14.88
N MET A 493 -6.25 7.96 -13.85
CA MET A 493 -6.21 9.12 -12.96
C MET A 493 -5.66 10.37 -13.66
N VAL A 494 -4.63 10.23 -14.50
CA VAL A 494 -4.08 11.34 -15.30
C VAL A 494 -5.12 11.87 -16.29
N ASP A 495 -5.88 11.01 -16.92
CA ASP A 495 -6.93 11.40 -17.88
C ASP A 495 -8.03 12.24 -17.22
N ILE A 496 -8.33 11.98 -15.94
CA ILE A 496 -9.35 12.72 -15.18
C ILE A 496 -8.79 14.03 -14.59
N TYR A 497 -7.61 13.98 -13.95
CA TYR A 497 -7.11 15.07 -13.12
C TYR A 497 -5.91 15.81 -13.74
N GLY A 498 -5.44 15.36 -14.90
CA GLY A 498 -4.26 15.91 -15.57
C GLY A 498 -2.95 15.41 -15.00
N TYR A 499 -1.87 15.68 -15.74
CA TYR A 499 -0.49 15.35 -15.34
C TYR A 499 0.20 16.57 -14.70
N ASP A 500 0.87 16.37 -13.58
CA ASP A 500 1.71 17.38 -12.91
C ASP A 500 3.18 16.91 -12.92
N GLU A 501 4.07 17.76 -13.42
CA GLU A 501 5.50 17.45 -13.53
C GLU A 501 6.21 17.38 -12.16
N ASP A 502 5.67 18.03 -11.14
CA ASP A 502 6.23 18.00 -9.79
C ASP A 502 5.81 16.70 -9.07
N LEU A 503 6.69 15.70 -9.12
CA LEU A 503 6.43 14.41 -8.47
C LEU A 503 6.42 14.48 -6.93
N ILE A 504 6.91 15.55 -6.31
CA ILE A 504 7.01 15.67 -4.85
C ILE A 504 5.84 16.50 -4.29
N ASN A 505 5.51 17.63 -4.91
CA ASN A 505 4.52 18.58 -4.38
C ASN A 505 3.32 18.75 -5.31
N GLY A 506 3.29 18.07 -6.44
CA GLY A 506 2.21 18.11 -7.41
C GLY A 506 0.89 17.58 -6.86
N THR A 507 -0.18 17.85 -7.60
CA THR A 507 -1.55 17.46 -7.25
C THR A 507 -2.32 16.88 -8.44
N GLY A 508 -1.64 16.50 -9.50
CA GLY A 508 -2.22 15.87 -10.67
C GLY A 508 -2.69 14.44 -10.43
N GLY A 509 -3.38 13.86 -11.38
CA GLY A 509 -3.83 12.47 -11.33
C GLY A 509 -2.68 11.48 -11.14
N ASN A 510 -1.50 11.78 -11.70
CA ASN A 510 -0.29 11.01 -11.46
C ASN A 510 0.14 11.01 -9.98
N ASN A 511 0.08 12.17 -9.30
CA ASN A 511 0.41 12.26 -7.88
C ASN A 511 -0.61 11.49 -7.03
N MET A 512 -1.89 11.57 -7.38
CA MET A 512 -2.96 10.82 -6.72
C MET A 512 -2.78 9.31 -6.90
N ALA A 513 -2.48 8.85 -8.10
CA ALA A 513 -2.21 7.44 -8.38
C ALA A 513 -0.99 6.93 -7.62
N ILE A 514 0.09 7.72 -7.53
CA ILE A 514 1.28 7.36 -6.73
C ILE A 514 0.89 7.21 -5.26
N GLN A 515 0.08 8.12 -4.69
CA GLN A 515 -0.38 8.01 -3.31
C GLN A 515 -1.19 6.73 -3.09
N ILE A 516 -2.17 6.44 -3.95
CA ILE A 516 -2.97 5.21 -3.87
C ILE A 516 -2.08 3.96 -3.91
N VAL A 517 -1.09 3.92 -4.80
CA VAL A 517 -0.18 2.79 -4.95
C VAL A 517 0.74 2.64 -3.72
N MET A 518 1.27 3.74 -3.19
CA MET A 518 2.13 3.72 -1.99
C MET A 518 1.36 3.23 -0.76
N ASP A 519 0.17 3.76 -0.53
CA ASP A 519 -0.67 3.34 0.59
C ASP A 519 -1.24 1.93 0.37
N GLY A 520 -1.51 1.54 -0.88
CA GLY A 520 -1.87 0.17 -1.23
C GLY A 520 -0.81 -0.84 -0.79
N MET A 521 0.48 -0.55 -1.04
CA MET A 521 1.57 -1.41 -0.54
C MET A 521 1.62 -1.47 0.99
N ALA A 522 1.36 -0.35 1.67
CA ALA A 522 1.38 -0.30 3.13
C ALA A 522 0.16 -1.02 3.77
N ASN A 523 -0.99 -0.98 3.09
CA ASN A 523 -2.25 -1.54 3.59
C ASN A 523 -2.46 -3.01 3.19
N GLN A 524 -1.72 -3.54 2.21
CA GLN A 524 -1.88 -4.93 1.84
C GLN A 524 -1.32 -5.87 2.91
N ARG A 525 -1.99 -7.01 3.06
CA ARG A 525 -1.55 -8.05 4.00
C ARG A 525 -0.19 -8.64 3.63
N CYS A 526 0.49 -9.24 4.60
CA CYS A 526 1.71 -10.02 4.35
C CYS A 526 1.45 -11.21 3.44
N ASN A 527 2.29 -11.41 2.42
CA ASN A 527 2.13 -12.40 1.35
C ASN A 527 0.79 -12.26 0.60
N PRO A 528 0.52 -11.11 0.00
CA PRO A 528 -0.75 -10.85 -0.69
C PRO A 528 -0.85 -11.63 -2.01
N GLY A 529 -2.07 -11.97 -2.40
CA GLY A 529 -2.39 -12.33 -3.78
C GLY A 529 -2.79 -11.09 -4.58
N PHE A 530 -3.20 -11.27 -5.83
CA PHE A 530 -3.56 -10.15 -6.71
C PHE A 530 -4.82 -9.42 -6.24
N MET A 531 -5.83 -10.16 -5.73
CA MET A 531 -7.04 -9.54 -5.19
C MET A 531 -6.77 -8.83 -3.87
N ASP A 532 -5.95 -9.40 -2.98
CA ASP A 532 -5.52 -8.74 -1.76
C ASP A 532 -4.84 -7.39 -2.05
N ALA A 533 -3.99 -7.34 -3.09
CA ALA A 533 -3.29 -6.12 -3.48
C ALA A 533 -4.23 -5.09 -4.14
N ARG A 534 -5.17 -5.54 -5.01
CA ARG A 534 -6.22 -4.68 -5.58
C ARG A 534 -7.07 -4.06 -4.47
N ASP A 535 -7.53 -4.86 -3.54
CA ASP A 535 -8.43 -4.43 -2.47
C ASP A 535 -7.72 -3.45 -1.51
N ALA A 536 -6.39 -3.56 -1.37
CA ALA A 536 -5.61 -2.56 -0.66
C ALA A 536 -5.56 -1.19 -1.40
N LEU A 537 -5.71 -1.15 -2.72
CA LEU A 537 -5.82 0.12 -3.46
C LEU A 537 -7.19 0.78 -3.24
N PHE A 538 -8.28 0.01 -3.14
CA PHE A 538 -9.59 0.55 -2.74
C PHE A 538 -9.50 1.16 -1.34
N THR A 539 -8.84 0.46 -0.41
CA THR A 539 -8.61 0.98 0.94
C THR A 539 -7.83 2.28 0.91
N ALA A 540 -6.77 2.35 0.11
CA ALA A 540 -5.96 3.56 -0.05
C ALA A 540 -6.77 4.72 -0.66
N ASP A 541 -7.62 4.44 -1.65
CA ASP A 541 -8.51 5.43 -2.24
C ASP A 541 -9.52 5.96 -1.21
N PHE A 542 -10.16 5.06 -0.49
CA PHE A 542 -11.10 5.45 0.56
C PHE A 542 -10.46 6.37 1.61
N LEU A 543 -9.22 6.09 2.01
CA LEU A 543 -8.50 6.85 3.02
C LEU A 543 -8.08 8.24 2.59
N ASN A 544 -7.65 8.36 1.33
CA ASN A 544 -7.09 9.60 0.82
C ASN A 544 -8.14 10.46 0.11
N TYR A 545 -9.19 9.81 -0.44
CA TYR A 545 -10.12 10.43 -1.37
C TYR A 545 -11.57 10.03 -1.13
N ASP A 546 -11.92 9.50 0.06
CA ASP A 546 -13.28 9.10 0.44
C ASP A 546 -13.92 8.07 -0.52
N GLY A 547 -13.11 7.26 -1.21
CA GLY A 547 -13.57 6.20 -2.13
C GLY A 547 -14.11 6.71 -3.46
N ILE A 548 -13.89 7.98 -3.83
CA ILE A 548 -14.45 8.56 -5.05
C ILE A 548 -13.94 7.92 -6.34
N HIS A 549 -12.82 7.18 -6.29
CA HIS A 549 -12.26 6.49 -7.44
C HIS A 549 -12.55 4.98 -7.43
N GLU A 550 -13.38 4.49 -6.52
CA GLU A 550 -13.69 3.06 -6.39
C GLU A 550 -14.12 2.46 -7.73
N CYS A 551 -15.05 3.09 -8.42
CA CYS A 551 -15.52 2.58 -9.71
C CYS A 551 -14.47 2.67 -10.83
N LEU A 552 -13.63 3.70 -10.81
CA LEU A 552 -12.49 3.79 -11.74
C LEU A 552 -11.49 2.64 -11.52
N ILE A 553 -11.19 2.33 -10.25
CA ILE A 553 -10.32 1.20 -9.90
C ILE A 553 -10.97 -0.11 -10.38
N TRP A 554 -12.27 -0.31 -10.14
CA TRP A 554 -12.99 -1.48 -10.64
C TRP A 554 -12.91 -1.62 -12.17
N GLU A 555 -13.16 -0.56 -12.92
CA GLU A 555 -13.12 -0.55 -14.39
C GLU A 555 -11.71 -0.92 -14.91
N VAL A 556 -10.68 -0.33 -14.34
CA VAL A 556 -9.29 -0.59 -14.70
C VAL A 556 -8.90 -2.03 -14.41
N PHE A 557 -9.20 -2.52 -13.21
CA PHE A 557 -8.82 -3.87 -12.82
C PHE A 557 -9.67 -4.95 -13.49
N ALA A 558 -10.96 -4.71 -13.70
CA ALA A 558 -11.83 -5.60 -14.46
C ALA A 558 -11.34 -5.76 -15.91
N ARG A 559 -10.90 -4.67 -16.55
CA ARG A 559 -10.31 -4.70 -17.89
C ARG A 559 -9.11 -5.66 -17.97
N ARG A 560 -8.39 -5.85 -16.85
CA ARG A 560 -7.22 -6.73 -16.71
C ARG A 560 -7.56 -8.10 -16.08
N GLY A 561 -8.84 -8.46 -16.06
CA GLY A 561 -9.30 -9.76 -15.56
C GLY A 561 -9.34 -9.87 -14.03
N MET A 562 -9.31 -8.74 -13.33
CA MET A 562 -9.35 -8.62 -11.88
C MET A 562 -10.63 -7.90 -11.42
N GLY A 563 -11.77 -8.19 -12.04
CA GLY A 563 -13.08 -7.63 -11.73
C GLY A 563 -13.71 -8.20 -10.46
N GLU A 564 -14.99 -7.84 -10.21
CA GLU A 564 -15.74 -8.28 -9.03
C GLU A 564 -15.89 -9.80 -8.95
N ASP A 565 -16.01 -10.46 -10.08
CA ASP A 565 -16.14 -11.91 -10.23
C ASP A 565 -14.79 -12.65 -10.29
N ALA A 566 -13.66 -11.94 -10.18
CA ALA A 566 -12.33 -12.56 -10.10
C ALA A 566 -12.08 -13.18 -8.73
N ASP A 567 -11.39 -14.32 -8.72
CA ASP A 567 -11.06 -15.04 -7.49
C ASP A 567 -9.60 -15.52 -7.52
N GLN A 568 -8.76 -14.99 -6.64
CA GLN A 568 -7.36 -15.39 -6.50
C GLN A 568 -7.18 -16.72 -5.79
N ARG A 569 -8.15 -17.13 -4.96
CA ARG A 569 -8.17 -18.33 -4.13
C ARG A 569 -6.95 -18.47 -3.20
N ASP A 570 -5.97 -19.40 -3.44
CA ASP A 570 -4.80 -19.55 -2.56
C ASP A 570 -3.59 -18.77 -3.04
N ARG A 571 -3.32 -17.62 -2.49
CA ARG A 571 -2.16 -16.77 -2.78
C ARG A 571 -0.79 -17.48 -2.81
N PHE A 572 -0.72 -18.73 -2.34
CA PHE A 572 0.48 -19.57 -2.42
C PHE A 572 0.46 -20.51 -3.62
N ASP A 573 -0.54 -20.42 -4.46
CA ASP A 573 -0.71 -21.29 -5.61
C ASP A 573 -1.31 -20.59 -6.83
N ARG A 574 -0.52 -20.00 -7.70
CA ARG A 574 -0.89 -19.11 -8.81
C ARG A 574 -1.68 -19.75 -9.96
N ASN A 575 -2.15 -20.98 -9.87
CA ASN A 575 -2.88 -21.62 -10.97
C ASN A 575 -4.28 -22.07 -10.60
N ASP A 576 -4.86 -21.58 -9.54
CA ASP A 576 -6.25 -21.77 -9.25
C ASP A 576 -7.08 -20.50 -9.30
N ASN A 577 -6.46 -19.38 -9.53
CA ASN A 577 -7.16 -18.14 -9.73
C ASN A 577 -8.13 -18.20 -10.93
N THR A 578 -9.14 -17.39 -10.88
CA THR A 578 -10.15 -17.26 -11.93
C THR A 578 -10.24 -15.78 -12.29
N VAL A 579 -10.05 -15.46 -13.57
CA VAL A 579 -10.26 -14.10 -14.07
C VAL A 579 -11.73 -13.72 -13.98
N GLY A 580 -11.97 -12.45 -13.70
CA GLY A 580 -13.27 -11.82 -13.73
C GLY A 580 -13.20 -10.48 -14.44
N PHE A 581 -14.21 -10.16 -15.22
CA PHE A 581 -14.28 -8.92 -16.00
C PHE A 581 -15.53 -8.10 -15.65
N GLU A 582 -16.29 -8.54 -14.68
CA GLU A 582 -17.46 -7.81 -14.21
C GLU A 582 -17.03 -6.70 -13.25
N ILE A 583 -17.73 -5.58 -13.28
CA ILE A 583 -17.64 -4.53 -12.29
C ILE A 583 -18.90 -4.57 -11.42
N PRO A 584 -18.85 -4.12 -10.17
CA PRO A 584 -20.02 -3.99 -9.33
C PRO A 584 -21.14 -3.25 -10.06
N LEU A 585 -22.37 -3.69 -9.87
CA LEU A 585 -23.52 -3.12 -10.58
C LEU A 585 -23.65 -1.61 -10.38
N TYR A 586 -23.26 -1.12 -9.22
CA TYR A 586 -23.23 0.32 -8.90
C TYR A 586 -22.10 1.10 -9.62
N CYS A 587 -21.16 0.39 -10.27
CA CYS A 587 -20.09 0.97 -11.08
C CYS A 587 -20.35 0.91 -12.59
N SER A 588 -21.45 0.30 -13.05
CA SER A 588 -21.77 0.28 -14.47
C SER A 588 -22.16 1.68 -14.96
N GLU A 589 -21.79 2.02 -16.23
CA GLU A 589 -22.06 3.34 -16.88
C GLU A 589 -23.37 3.99 -16.42
N THR A 590 -23.33 4.81 -15.37
CA THR A 590 -24.52 5.40 -14.76
C THR A 590 -24.26 6.85 -14.41
N LEU A 591 -25.36 7.57 -14.21
CA LEU A 591 -25.34 8.83 -13.48
C LEU A 591 -25.21 8.48 -11.99
N LYS A 592 -24.24 9.04 -11.29
CA LYS A 592 -23.90 8.70 -9.90
C LYS A 592 -24.11 9.84 -8.94
N VAL A 593 -24.38 9.51 -7.67
CA VAL A 593 -24.34 10.45 -6.56
C VAL A 593 -23.50 9.90 -5.42
N LEU A 594 -22.72 10.77 -4.78
CA LEU A 594 -22.00 10.49 -3.54
C LEU A 594 -22.50 11.46 -2.48
N LYS A 595 -22.55 11.02 -1.20
CA LYS A 595 -22.98 11.84 -0.09
C LYS A 595 -21.98 11.76 1.06
N SER A 596 -21.53 12.91 1.55
CA SER A 596 -20.66 13.01 2.73
C SER A 596 -21.14 14.12 3.67
N ALA A 597 -20.67 14.10 4.91
CA ALA A 597 -20.88 15.13 5.91
C ALA A 597 -19.56 15.80 6.30
N ASP A 598 -19.59 17.02 6.76
CA ASP A 598 -18.41 17.76 7.23
C ASP A 598 -17.77 17.15 8.49
N ARG A 599 -18.50 16.29 9.18
CA ARG A 599 -18.07 15.53 10.36
C ARG A 599 -18.99 14.34 10.63
N ASP A 600 -18.45 13.34 11.25
CA ASP A 600 -19.08 12.06 11.57
C ASP A 600 -19.59 11.95 13.02
N LEU A 601 -19.24 12.92 13.87
CA LEU A 601 -19.71 13.06 15.26
C LEU A 601 -20.17 14.49 15.55
N ILE A 602 -21.37 14.64 16.10
CA ILE A 602 -21.97 15.94 16.44
C ILE A 602 -22.62 15.89 17.81
N VAL A 603 -22.86 17.08 18.36
CA VAL A 603 -23.73 17.26 19.52
C VAL A 603 -25.17 17.59 19.06
N ALA A 604 -26.16 17.08 19.77
CA ALA A 604 -27.57 17.31 19.46
C ALA A 604 -27.92 18.82 19.39
N GLY A 605 -28.49 19.24 18.27
CA GLY A 605 -28.83 20.64 18.02
C GLY A 605 -27.78 21.43 17.24
N GLU A 606 -26.67 20.81 16.86
CA GLU A 606 -25.69 21.44 15.97
C GLU A 606 -26.14 21.42 14.52
N ASP A 607 -25.52 22.31 13.74
CA ASP A 607 -25.67 22.34 12.28
C ASP A 607 -24.65 21.39 11.64
N ILE A 608 -25.03 20.68 10.56
CA ILE A 608 -24.19 19.82 9.75
C ILE A 608 -24.18 20.36 8.32
N GLU A 609 -23.04 20.32 7.66
CA GLU A 609 -22.93 20.55 6.22
C GLU A 609 -22.78 19.21 5.49
N PHE A 610 -23.69 18.93 4.57
CA PHE A 610 -23.61 17.79 3.65
C PHE A 610 -23.06 18.24 2.30
N THR A 611 -22.28 17.35 1.69
CA THR A 611 -21.81 17.48 0.33
C THR A 611 -22.37 16.33 -0.50
N LEU A 612 -22.99 16.66 -1.63
CA LEU A 612 -23.40 15.72 -2.66
C LEU A 612 -22.54 15.97 -3.90
N THR A 613 -21.89 14.93 -4.40
CA THR A 613 -21.19 14.98 -5.68
C THR A 613 -21.95 14.15 -6.67
N VAL A 614 -22.42 14.77 -7.75
CA VAL A 614 -23.16 14.11 -8.83
C VAL A 614 -22.29 14.09 -10.06
N ARG A 615 -22.09 12.92 -10.65
CA ARG A 615 -21.25 12.72 -11.81
C ARG A 615 -21.97 11.96 -12.92
N ASN A 616 -21.79 12.43 -14.15
CA ASN A 616 -22.26 11.72 -15.35
C ASN A 616 -21.13 10.88 -15.94
N ASP A 617 -21.01 9.62 -15.51
CA ASP A 617 -20.02 8.66 -16.03
C ASP A 617 -20.46 7.98 -17.34
N LYS A 618 -21.52 8.47 -17.98
CA LYS A 618 -21.96 7.98 -19.29
C LYS A 618 -21.19 8.64 -20.42
N THR A 619 -21.13 7.96 -21.53
CA THR A 619 -20.60 8.51 -22.80
C THR A 619 -21.55 9.48 -23.49
N GLU A 620 -22.77 9.68 -22.97
CA GLU A 620 -23.82 10.54 -23.51
C GLU A 620 -24.28 11.57 -22.48
N SER A 621 -24.70 12.76 -22.96
CA SER A 621 -25.31 13.78 -22.09
C SER A 621 -26.62 13.27 -21.51
N VAL A 622 -26.85 13.52 -20.22
CA VAL A 622 -28.11 13.25 -19.52
C VAL A 622 -28.86 14.54 -19.28
N THR A 623 -30.21 14.49 -19.33
CA THR A 623 -31.03 15.70 -19.25
C THR A 623 -31.93 15.69 -18.02
N GLY A 624 -32.18 16.89 -17.46
CA GLY A 624 -33.10 17.05 -16.32
C GLY A 624 -32.66 16.30 -15.08
N VAL A 625 -31.36 16.32 -14.78
CA VAL A 625 -30.77 15.67 -13.60
C VAL A 625 -31.27 16.33 -12.33
N MET A 626 -31.80 15.54 -11.42
CA MET A 626 -32.26 15.96 -10.09
C MET A 626 -31.73 15.03 -9.01
N VAL A 627 -31.41 15.58 -7.85
CA VAL A 627 -31.13 14.79 -6.64
C VAL A 627 -32.24 15.02 -5.62
N GLU A 628 -32.80 13.92 -5.14
CA GLU A 628 -33.70 13.92 -4.00
C GLU A 628 -32.94 13.41 -2.78
N ASP A 629 -32.93 14.22 -1.71
CA ASP A 629 -32.26 13.86 -0.45
C ASP A 629 -33.30 13.85 0.67
N GLU A 630 -33.61 12.66 1.18
CA GLU A 630 -34.53 12.48 2.29
C GLU A 630 -33.83 12.85 3.62
N LEU A 631 -34.31 13.91 4.26
CA LEU A 631 -33.79 14.33 5.54
C LEU A 631 -34.28 13.40 6.65
N PRO A 632 -33.39 12.78 7.42
CA PRO A 632 -33.77 12.01 8.60
C PRO A 632 -34.62 12.80 9.58
N ALA A 633 -35.53 12.13 10.29
CA ALA A 633 -36.40 12.76 11.26
C ALA A 633 -35.61 13.50 12.34
N GLY A 634 -35.85 14.79 12.48
CA GLY A 634 -35.13 15.67 13.42
C GLY A 634 -34.06 16.54 12.76
N MET A 635 -33.88 16.44 11.45
CA MET A 635 -33.11 17.41 10.67
C MET A 635 -34.03 18.44 10.04
N THR A 636 -33.55 19.65 9.92
CA THR A 636 -34.25 20.77 9.28
C THR A 636 -33.27 21.53 8.39
N TYR A 637 -33.62 21.67 7.12
CA TYR A 637 -32.80 22.42 6.17
C TYR A 637 -32.65 23.90 6.62
N ILE A 638 -31.46 24.45 6.49
CA ILE A 638 -31.17 25.87 6.72
C ILE A 638 -31.39 26.63 5.41
N PRO A 639 -32.47 27.41 5.29
CA PRO A 639 -32.80 28.05 4.02
C PRO A 639 -31.70 29.00 3.52
N GLY A 640 -31.25 28.76 2.28
CA GLY A 640 -30.21 29.56 1.63
C GLY A 640 -28.77 29.09 1.89
N SER A 641 -28.59 27.97 2.57
CA SER A 641 -27.27 27.32 2.72
C SER A 641 -26.81 26.55 1.47
N ALA A 642 -27.75 26.10 0.63
CA ALA A 642 -27.42 25.31 -0.54
C ALA A 642 -26.61 26.08 -1.59
N SER A 643 -25.59 25.42 -2.15
CA SER A 643 -24.80 25.87 -3.28
C SER A 643 -24.71 24.75 -4.35
N GLY A 644 -24.26 25.08 -5.57
CA GLY A 644 -24.07 24.09 -6.64
C GLY A 644 -25.33 23.79 -7.46
N ALA A 645 -26.52 23.76 -6.88
CA ALA A 645 -27.79 23.51 -7.56
C ALA A 645 -28.92 24.36 -7.01
N THR A 646 -30.07 24.35 -7.72
CA THR A 646 -31.30 25.01 -7.23
C THR A 646 -32.06 24.06 -6.32
N VAL A 647 -32.23 24.42 -5.04
CA VAL A 647 -32.93 23.60 -4.04
C VAL A 647 -34.40 23.94 -3.93
N THR A 648 -35.23 22.93 -3.82
CA THR A 648 -36.64 22.99 -3.42
C THR A 648 -36.78 22.23 -2.10
N ASP A 649 -37.16 22.98 -1.04
CA ASP A 649 -37.39 22.41 0.28
C ASP A 649 -38.87 21.98 0.41
N ASN A 650 -39.08 20.66 0.57
CA ASN A 650 -40.40 20.07 0.80
C ASN A 650 -40.64 19.64 2.26
N GLY A 651 -39.75 20.06 3.18
CA GLY A 651 -39.74 19.70 4.60
C GLY A 651 -38.88 18.49 4.90
N ASP A 652 -39.41 17.28 4.69
CA ASP A 652 -38.65 16.05 4.96
C ASP A 652 -37.81 15.59 3.76
N ASN A 653 -37.82 16.31 2.64
CA ASN A 653 -37.10 15.99 1.41
C ASN A 653 -36.62 17.25 0.71
N LEU A 654 -35.35 17.31 0.38
CA LEU A 654 -34.72 18.32 -0.47
C LEU A 654 -34.62 17.84 -1.89
N VAL A 655 -35.01 18.67 -2.86
CA VAL A 655 -34.85 18.38 -4.28
C VAL A 655 -33.92 19.41 -4.89
N PHE A 656 -32.79 18.94 -5.42
CA PHE A 656 -31.78 19.75 -6.07
C PHE A 656 -31.91 19.58 -7.60
N ASP A 657 -32.17 20.68 -8.30
CA ASP A 657 -32.25 20.71 -9.77
C ASP A 657 -30.90 21.12 -10.33
N ILE A 658 -30.22 20.16 -10.97
CA ILE A 658 -28.90 20.33 -11.60
C ILE A 658 -29.07 20.74 -13.06
N GLY A 659 -30.08 20.20 -13.76
CA GLY A 659 -30.33 20.42 -15.18
C GLY A 659 -29.73 19.35 -16.08
N ASP A 660 -29.12 19.75 -17.18
CA ASP A 660 -28.49 18.82 -18.13
C ASP A 660 -26.99 18.69 -17.79
N MET A 661 -26.44 17.49 -17.89
CA MET A 661 -25.03 17.20 -17.66
C MET A 661 -24.44 16.55 -18.90
N ASP A 662 -23.32 17.06 -19.39
CA ASP A 662 -22.52 16.46 -20.45
C ASP A 662 -21.74 15.23 -19.91
N PRO A 663 -21.22 14.34 -20.78
CA PRO A 663 -20.30 13.30 -20.37
C PRO A 663 -19.15 13.85 -19.50
N GLU A 664 -18.83 13.14 -18.44
CA GLU A 664 -17.73 13.52 -17.49
C GLU A 664 -17.97 14.81 -16.69
N ASP A 665 -19.19 15.37 -16.72
CA ASP A 665 -19.54 16.51 -15.88
C ASP A 665 -19.69 16.08 -14.42
N ASP A 666 -19.04 16.85 -13.53
CA ASP A 666 -19.19 16.77 -12.07
C ASP A 666 -19.93 17.99 -11.52
N VAL A 667 -20.89 17.76 -10.63
CA VAL A 667 -21.59 18.82 -9.91
C VAL A 667 -21.51 18.57 -8.41
N THR A 668 -20.85 19.45 -7.70
CA THR A 668 -20.80 19.43 -6.24
C THR A 668 -21.87 20.35 -5.66
N ILE A 669 -22.72 19.80 -4.80
CA ILE A 669 -23.77 20.51 -4.06
C ILE A 669 -23.42 20.46 -2.59
N THR A 670 -23.38 21.61 -1.93
CA THR A 670 -23.27 21.67 -0.47
C THR A 670 -24.54 22.28 0.11
N TYR A 671 -24.98 21.83 1.26
CA TYR A 671 -26.11 22.39 2.00
C TYR A 671 -25.98 22.08 3.49
N SER A 672 -26.59 22.94 4.35
CA SER A 672 -26.54 22.74 5.78
C SER A 672 -27.92 22.44 6.35
N VAL A 673 -27.94 21.64 7.40
CA VAL A 673 -29.13 21.31 8.19
C VAL A 673 -28.89 21.58 9.67
N THR A 674 -29.94 21.95 10.38
CA THR A 674 -29.93 22.01 11.86
C THR A 674 -30.52 20.71 12.39
N THR A 675 -29.87 20.09 13.37
CA THR A 675 -30.39 18.91 14.04
C THR A 675 -31.26 19.28 15.26
N THR A 676 -32.15 18.36 15.67
CA THR A 676 -32.92 18.55 16.88
C THR A 676 -32.12 18.17 18.12
N THR A 677 -32.40 18.87 19.24
CA THR A 677 -31.88 18.51 20.57
C THR A 677 -32.52 17.25 21.17
N ASP A 678 -33.55 16.71 20.52
CA ASP A 678 -34.28 15.54 21.03
C ASP A 678 -33.64 14.22 20.58
N ASN A 679 -32.93 14.22 19.48
CA ASN A 679 -32.25 13.06 18.88
C ASN A 679 -30.79 13.00 19.33
N ARG A 680 -30.42 11.97 20.06
CA ARG A 680 -29.06 11.75 20.56
C ARG A 680 -28.87 10.31 20.95
N SER A 681 -27.61 9.89 21.03
CA SER A 681 -27.23 8.62 21.67
C SER A 681 -27.61 8.64 23.14
N ILE A 682 -27.99 7.49 23.67
CA ILE A 682 -28.39 7.34 25.06
C ILE A 682 -27.28 6.65 25.82
N GLN A 683 -26.65 7.37 26.73
CA GLN A 683 -25.63 6.82 27.62
C GLN A 683 -26.23 5.79 28.57
N LEU A 684 -25.73 4.58 28.54
CA LEU A 684 -26.16 3.48 29.42
C LEU A 684 -25.18 3.28 30.58
N PHE A 685 -23.89 3.43 30.29
CA PHE A 685 -22.81 3.39 31.25
C PHE A 685 -21.69 4.31 30.78
N TYR A 686 -21.01 4.98 31.69
CA TYR A 686 -19.84 5.79 31.41
C TYR A 686 -18.85 5.71 32.55
N ASP A 687 -17.57 5.63 32.22
CA ASP A 687 -16.47 5.72 33.16
C ASP A 687 -15.32 6.52 32.55
N GLY A 688 -15.15 7.75 33.01
CA GLY A 688 -14.06 8.65 32.65
C GLY A 688 -12.83 8.47 33.55
N ILE A 689 -12.76 7.37 34.31
CA ILE A 689 -11.61 6.96 35.16
C ILE A 689 -11.32 7.92 36.34
N GLU A 690 -12.05 8.99 36.48
CA GLU A 690 -11.83 10.03 37.49
C GLU A 690 -12.13 9.57 38.92
N ASP A 691 -13.03 8.61 39.09
CA ASP A 691 -13.43 8.05 40.39
C ASP A 691 -12.53 6.88 40.86
N GLY A 692 -11.46 6.58 40.12
CA GLY A 692 -10.52 5.51 40.41
C GLY A 692 -10.91 4.14 39.84
N ASP A 693 -10.34 3.06 40.33
CA ASP A 693 -10.42 1.68 39.80
C ASP A 693 -11.70 0.91 40.17
N GLY A 694 -12.67 1.54 40.78
CA GLY A 694 -13.83 0.87 41.40
C GLY A 694 -14.72 0.05 40.46
N ASN A 695 -14.69 0.29 39.16
CA ASN A 695 -15.45 -0.43 38.13
C ASN A 695 -14.65 -1.53 37.42
N TRP A 696 -13.36 -1.69 37.74
CA TRP A 696 -12.44 -2.52 36.97
C TRP A 696 -11.70 -3.52 37.85
N GLU A 697 -11.44 -4.71 37.32
CA GLU A 697 -10.61 -5.75 37.91
C GLU A 697 -9.37 -6.00 37.04
N LEU A 698 -8.21 -6.06 37.69
CA LEU A 698 -6.91 -6.17 37.04
C LEU A 698 -6.40 -7.59 37.13
N GLU A 699 -5.84 -8.12 36.03
CA GLU A 699 -5.20 -9.42 35.98
C GLU A 699 -3.87 -9.30 35.20
N ALA A 700 -2.84 -9.99 35.67
CA ALA A 700 -1.55 -10.12 34.97
C ALA A 700 -1.22 -11.60 34.75
N PRO A 701 -1.70 -12.23 33.69
CA PRO A 701 -1.39 -13.64 33.37
C PRO A 701 0.11 -13.89 33.16
N ALA A 702 0.86 -12.88 32.67
CA ALA A 702 2.33 -12.90 32.57
C ALA A 702 2.92 -11.52 32.81
N GLY A 703 4.16 -11.46 33.31
CA GLY A 703 4.87 -10.21 33.54
C GLY A 703 4.67 -9.62 34.95
N PHE A 704 5.07 -8.36 35.10
CA PHE A 704 5.06 -7.64 36.39
C PHE A 704 4.36 -6.29 36.33
N ASP A 705 4.25 -5.71 35.13
CA ASP A 705 3.53 -4.47 34.95
C ASP A 705 2.03 -4.78 34.81
N ILE A 706 1.22 -4.01 35.47
CA ILE A 706 -0.24 -4.11 35.40
C ILE A 706 -0.80 -2.78 34.96
N TRP A 707 -2.02 -2.77 34.48
CA TRP A 707 -2.74 -1.54 34.27
C TRP A 707 -2.78 -0.70 35.55
N ASP A 708 -2.50 0.60 35.42
CA ASP A 708 -2.54 1.55 36.51
C ASP A 708 -3.25 2.84 36.06
N ILE A 709 -3.73 3.64 37.00
CA ILE A 709 -4.32 4.93 36.67
C ILE A 709 -3.20 5.96 36.56
N SER A 710 -3.19 6.71 35.47
CA SER A 710 -2.17 7.67 35.11
C SER A 710 -2.75 9.06 34.89
N ASP A 711 -2.04 10.07 35.39
CA ASP A 711 -2.30 11.49 35.13
C ASP A 711 -1.44 12.07 33.98
N ALA A 712 -0.69 11.20 33.28
CA ALA A 712 0.30 11.63 32.29
C ALA A 712 -0.33 12.00 30.95
N ASN A 713 -1.39 11.30 30.54
CA ASN A 713 -2.04 11.49 29.24
C ASN A 713 -3.53 11.14 29.31
N PRO A 714 -4.38 11.90 30.02
CA PRO A 714 -5.83 11.74 29.98
C PRO A 714 -6.43 12.34 28.69
N ASN A 715 -7.48 11.72 28.15
CA ASN A 715 -8.25 12.30 27.04
C ASN A 715 -9.13 13.45 27.54
N GLN A 716 -9.90 13.19 28.60
CA GLN A 716 -10.64 14.20 29.35
C GLN A 716 -10.31 14.05 30.84
N GLY A 717 -10.63 15.07 31.63
CA GLY A 717 -10.41 15.02 33.07
C GLY A 717 -8.94 15.07 33.51
N GLU A 718 -8.62 14.31 34.58
CA GLU A 718 -7.29 14.28 35.20
C GLU A 718 -6.66 12.88 35.17
N SER A 719 -7.34 11.82 34.70
CA SER A 719 -6.94 10.42 34.83
C SER A 719 -7.33 9.56 33.64
N SER A 720 -6.47 8.59 33.28
CA SER A 720 -6.74 7.56 32.28
C SER A 720 -6.17 6.22 32.74
N TRP A 721 -6.66 5.11 32.23
CA TRP A 721 -5.99 3.81 32.36
C TRP A 721 -4.72 3.77 31.49
N PHE A 722 -3.67 3.16 32.01
CA PHE A 722 -2.41 3.03 31.30
C PHE A 722 -1.77 1.67 31.53
N VAL A 723 -1.25 1.05 30.50
CA VAL A 723 -0.37 -0.13 30.55
C VAL A 723 0.91 0.16 29.77
N ALA A 724 2.06 -0.01 30.41
CA ALA A 724 3.36 0.28 29.81
C ALA A 724 3.81 -0.84 28.85
N ASN A 725 4.37 -0.48 27.71
CA ASN A 725 5.12 -1.37 26.84
C ASN A 725 6.62 -1.32 27.20
N THR A 726 7.07 -2.20 28.07
CA THR A 726 8.39 -2.11 28.71
C THR A 726 9.51 -2.89 28.02
N GLY A 727 9.27 -3.55 26.91
CA GLY A 727 10.23 -4.46 26.29
C GLY A 727 10.52 -5.72 27.10
N GLU A 728 9.62 -6.07 28.02
CA GLU A 728 9.58 -7.34 28.74
C GLU A 728 8.32 -8.11 28.34
N THR A 729 8.36 -9.43 28.43
CA THR A 729 7.19 -10.24 28.08
C THR A 729 6.07 -10.02 29.09
N ASN A 730 4.96 -9.43 28.66
CA ASN A 730 3.79 -9.11 29.45
C ASN A 730 2.49 -9.62 28.81
N ASP A 731 1.52 -9.96 29.67
CA ASP A 731 0.12 -10.21 29.31
C ASP A 731 -0.75 -9.61 30.42
N GLN A 732 -1.44 -8.53 30.11
CA GLN A 732 -2.07 -7.63 31.04
C GLN A 732 -3.54 -7.49 30.68
N ILE A 733 -4.43 -7.60 31.65
CA ILE A 733 -5.87 -7.54 31.44
C ILE A 733 -6.49 -6.54 32.41
N ILE A 734 -7.38 -5.70 31.88
CA ILE A 734 -8.30 -4.90 32.65
C ILE A 734 -9.73 -5.26 32.24
N ARG A 735 -10.57 -5.60 33.20
CA ARG A 735 -11.91 -6.11 32.96
C ARG A 735 -12.95 -5.30 33.73
N LEU A 736 -14.06 -4.97 33.05
CA LEU A 736 -15.21 -4.38 33.72
C LEU A 736 -15.78 -5.41 34.72
N ILE A 737 -15.94 -5.02 35.98
CA ILE A 737 -16.34 -5.93 37.09
C ILE A 737 -17.75 -6.46 36.86
N ASP A 738 -18.69 -5.61 36.58
CA ASP A 738 -20.07 -5.92 36.42
C ASP A 738 -20.45 -6.24 34.97
N PRO A 739 -20.89 -7.48 34.67
CA PRO A 739 -21.51 -7.79 33.40
C PRO A 739 -22.76 -6.96 33.15
N PHE A 740 -23.06 -6.61 31.93
CA PHE A 740 -24.30 -5.89 31.57
C PHE A 740 -25.08 -6.62 30.47
N GLU A 741 -26.41 -6.46 30.50
CA GLU A 741 -27.29 -6.97 29.46
C GLU A 741 -27.32 -5.99 28.28
N VAL A 742 -27.06 -6.53 27.07
CA VAL A 742 -27.07 -5.74 25.85
C VAL A 742 -28.50 -5.50 25.40
N ASN A 743 -28.95 -4.26 25.57
CA ASN A 743 -30.28 -3.80 25.21
C ASN A 743 -30.21 -2.45 24.51
N GLY A 744 -31.12 -2.19 23.57
CA GLY A 744 -31.18 -0.96 22.81
C GLY A 744 -31.56 -1.24 21.35
N VAL A 745 -31.59 -0.21 20.54
CA VAL A 745 -31.79 -0.31 19.09
C VAL A 745 -30.45 -0.55 18.40
N ASN A 746 -29.45 0.25 18.80
CA ASN A 746 -28.09 0.21 18.26
C ASN A 746 -27.09 0.19 19.43
N PRO A 747 -27.04 -0.91 20.24
CA PRO A 747 -26.17 -0.97 21.41
C PRO A 747 -24.71 -0.95 21.00
N THR A 748 -23.95 -0.03 21.56
CA THR A 748 -22.58 0.27 21.12
C THR A 748 -21.68 0.51 22.34
N ILE A 749 -20.43 0.03 22.29
CA ILE A 749 -19.35 0.48 23.15
C ILE A 749 -18.58 1.57 22.44
N ARG A 750 -18.25 2.64 23.14
CA ARG A 750 -17.27 3.65 22.74
C ARG A 750 -16.19 3.75 23.81
N PHE A 751 -14.95 3.93 23.39
CA PHE A 751 -13.84 4.27 24.28
C PHE A 751 -12.80 5.09 23.53
N TYR A 752 -12.13 5.97 24.26
CA TYR A 752 -11.00 6.72 23.73
C TYR A 752 -9.71 6.04 24.13
N HIS A 753 -8.75 6.00 23.23
CA HIS A 753 -7.45 5.40 23.54
C HIS A 753 -6.31 6.02 22.73
N ASP A 754 -5.12 5.96 23.31
CA ASP A 754 -3.87 6.39 22.71
C ASP A 754 -2.82 5.29 22.93
N TYR A 755 -2.22 4.80 21.85
CA TYR A 755 -1.24 3.74 21.94
C TYR A 755 0.03 4.05 21.16
N ASP A 756 1.15 3.63 21.74
CA ASP A 756 2.47 3.62 21.14
C ASP A 756 3.15 2.32 21.60
N THR A 757 3.23 1.34 20.70
CA THR A 757 3.66 -0.03 20.96
C THR A 757 4.62 -0.51 19.88
N GLN A 758 5.37 -1.58 20.14
CA GLN A 758 6.20 -2.17 19.10
C GLN A 758 5.34 -2.67 17.93
N PRO A 759 5.54 -2.15 16.70
CA PRO A 759 4.75 -2.54 15.55
C PRO A 759 4.78 -4.06 15.29
N LEU A 760 3.61 -4.64 14.96
CA LEU A 760 3.41 -6.06 14.65
C LEU A 760 3.76 -7.06 15.78
N ALA A 761 4.25 -6.59 16.91
CA ALA A 761 4.75 -7.46 17.97
C ALA A 761 3.99 -7.31 19.29
N ASP A 762 3.70 -6.08 19.67
CA ASP A 762 3.06 -5.75 20.93
C ASP A 762 1.77 -4.97 20.65
N GLY A 763 0.73 -5.20 21.42
CA GLY A 763 -0.52 -4.48 21.19
C GLY A 763 -1.65 -4.86 22.12
N GLY A 764 -2.75 -4.14 21.97
CA GLY A 764 -3.96 -4.30 22.75
C GLY A 764 -5.14 -4.81 21.91
N LEU A 765 -6.05 -5.52 22.57
CA LEU A 765 -7.29 -5.98 21.97
C LEU A 765 -8.45 -5.95 22.95
N VAL A 766 -9.67 -5.96 22.42
CA VAL A 766 -10.90 -6.01 23.18
C VAL A 766 -11.51 -7.41 23.06
N GLU A 767 -11.91 -7.96 24.19
CA GLU A 767 -12.54 -9.27 24.25
C GLU A 767 -13.89 -9.21 25.00
N ILE A 768 -14.85 -9.98 24.51
CA ILE A 768 -16.20 -10.09 25.08
C ILE A 768 -16.44 -11.53 25.54
N SER A 769 -17.10 -11.69 26.68
CA SER A 769 -17.52 -12.98 27.19
C SER A 769 -19.03 -13.05 27.33
N ARG A 770 -19.65 -14.10 26.77
CA ARG A 770 -21.09 -14.40 26.88
C ARG A 770 -21.43 -15.34 28.07
N ASN A 771 -20.44 -15.75 28.85
CA ASN A 771 -20.60 -16.80 29.88
C ASN A 771 -19.95 -16.44 31.22
N GLY A 772 -19.91 -15.15 31.55
CA GLY A 772 -19.41 -14.66 32.83
C GLY A 772 -17.89 -14.82 33.00
N GLY A 773 -17.11 -14.67 31.89
CA GLY A 773 -15.65 -14.74 31.92
C GLY A 773 -15.05 -16.15 31.84
N MET A 774 -15.87 -17.19 31.59
CA MET A 774 -15.35 -18.56 31.42
C MET A 774 -14.65 -18.79 30.10
N SER A 775 -15.05 -18.08 29.04
CA SER A 775 -14.36 -18.00 27.75
C SER A 775 -14.52 -16.59 27.17
N TRP A 776 -13.56 -16.19 26.38
CA TRP A 776 -13.48 -14.86 25.78
C TRP A 776 -13.35 -14.98 24.26
N GLU A 777 -14.01 -14.13 23.54
CA GLU A 777 -13.91 -13.98 22.08
C GLU A 777 -13.40 -12.59 21.77
N THR A 778 -12.43 -12.49 20.86
CA THR A 778 -11.88 -11.23 20.41
C THR A 778 -12.90 -10.55 19.50
N VAL A 779 -13.08 -9.26 19.66
CA VAL A 779 -13.91 -8.44 18.77
C VAL A 779 -13.11 -8.14 17.50
N ASN A 780 -13.41 -8.81 16.40
CA ASN A 780 -12.68 -8.63 15.14
C ASN A 780 -13.47 -7.89 14.06
N ASP A 781 -14.79 -8.12 13.98
CA ASP A 781 -15.61 -7.67 12.84
C ASP A 781 -16.80 -6.80 13.30
N ALA A 782 -16.76 -6.26 14.50
CA ALA A 782 -17.85 -5.47 15.07
C ALA A 782 -17.49 -3.98 15.27
N TYR A 783 -16.37 -3.53 14.72
CA TYR A 783 -16.01 -2.12 14.79
C TYR A 783 -16.80 -1.34 13.73
N ILE A 784 -17.47 -0.29 14.19
CA ILE A 784 -18.12 0.72 13.33
C ILE A 784 -17.06 1.76 12.94
N ARG A 785 -16.11 2.05 13.85
CA ARG A 785 -15.07 3.06 13.68
C ARG A 785 -13.91 2.76 14.64
N GLY A 786 -12.71 3.18 14.28
CA GLY A 786 -11.51 3.02 15.12
C GLY A 786 -11.13 1.55 15.35
N ASP A 787 -11.13 0.74 14.28
CA ASP A 787 -10.81 -0.69 14.31
C ASP A 787 -9.31 -0.96 14.59
N TYR A 788 -8.95 -2.20 14.76
CA TYR A 788 -7.57 -2.66 14.95
C TYR A 788 -6.66 -2.30 13.79
N ARG A 789 -5.40 -1.99 14.08
CA ARG A 789 -4.43 -1.64 13.04
C ARG A 789 -4.03 -2.82 12.13
N GLY A 790 -4.20 -4.06 12.58
CA GLY A 790 -3.92 -5.25 11.79
C GLY A 790 -3.51 -6.46 12.61
N GLU A 791 -3.10 -7.53 11.92
CA GLU A 791 -2.67 -8.77 12.54
C GLU A 791 -1.27 -8.63 13.17
N LEU A 792 -1.12 -9.22 14.36
CA LEU A 792 0.19 -9.35 15.02
C LEU A 792 1.00 -10.49 14.41
N ALA A 793 2.32 -10.35 14.40
CA ALA A 793 3.22 -11.38 13.90
C ALA A 793 3.15 -12.68 14.73
N ALA A 794 3.47 -13.80 14.10
CA ALA A 794 3.29 -15.15 14.65
C ALA A 794 4.14 -15.50 15.90
N GLN A 795 4.87 -14.56 16.49
CA GLN A 795 5.76 -14.77 17.64
C GLN A 795 5.37 -13.95 18.88
N THR A 796 4.16 -13.45 18.91
CA THR A 796 3.61 -12.71 20.06
C THR A 796 3.02 -13.65 21.10
N LEU A 797 2.70 -13.13 22.30
CA LEU A 797 1.95 -13.87 23.34
C LEU A 797 0.51 -14.17 22.88
N PHE A 798 -0.02 -13.38 21.99
CA PHE A 798 -1.27 -13.70 21.29
C PHE A 798 -1.02 -14.82 20.28
N SER A 799 -2.05 -15.64 20.04
CA SER A 799 -2.00 -16.66 18.98
C SER A 799 -1.73 -16.01 17.61
N PRO A 800 -1.06 -16.68 16.67
CA PRO A 800 -0.85 -16.09 15.35
C PRO A 800 -2.19 -15.69 14.72
N ASN A 801 -2.19 -14.54 14.07
CA ASN A 801 -3.31 -13.90 13.36
C ASN A 801 -4.36 -13.22 14.28
N PHE A 802 -4.02 -12.78 15.47
CA PHE A 802 -4.88 -11.85 16.22
C PHE A 802 -4.69 -10.43 15.69
N ARG A 803 -5.81 -9.76 15.40
CA ARG A 803 -5.84 -8.31 15.13
C ARG A 803 -5.74 -7.57 16.46
N ALA A 804 -4.99 -6.48 16.46
CA ALA A 804 -4.76 -5.68 17.66
C ALA A 804 -4.45 -4.20 17.33
N PHE A 805 -4.58 -3.34 18.32
CA PHE A 805 -4.04 -1.98 18.29
C PHE A 805 -2.54 -2.04 18.55
N TRP A 806 -1.72 -1.73 17.53
CA TRP A 806 -0.26 -1.75 17.62
C TRP A 806 0.37 -0.58 16.84
N GLY A 807 1.64 -0.27 17.08
CA GLY A 807 2.31 0.91 16.53
C GLY A 807 1.88 2.18 17.26
N SER A 808 1.68 3.31 16.58
CA SER A 808 1.26 4.58 17.17
C SER A 808 -0.10 5.01 16.64
N SER A 809 -0.98 5.48 17.51
CA SER A 809 -2.25 6.15 17.14
C SER A 809 -2.07 7.65 16.86
N ASP A 810 -0.86 8.20 17.14
CA ASP A 810 -0.54 9.64 17.02
C ASP A 810 -1.47 10.56 17.84
N GLY A 811 -1.91 10.07 18.98
CA GLY A 811 -2.82 10.71 19.90
C GLY A 811 -4.09 9.92 20.14
N TYR A 812 -5.01 10.50 20.92
CA TYR A 812 -6.27 9.83 21.22
C TYR A 812 -7.14 9.67 19.98
N ILE A 813 -7.60 8.44 19.76
CA ILE A 813 -8.65 8.08 18.80
C ILE A 813 -9.85 7.50 19.56
N ASP A 814 -11.03 7.54 18.96
CA ASP A 814 -12.22 6.90 19.47
C ASP A 814 -12.53 5.60 18.71
N SER A 815 -12.89 4.55 19.44
CA SER A 815 -13.31 3.28 18.87
C SER A 815 -14.74 2.97 19.23
N TYR A 816 -15.53 2.54 18.23
CA TYR A 816 -16.93 2.15 18.37
C TYR A 816 -17.13 0.69 18.02
N ILE A 817 -17.73 -0.08 18.93
CA ILE A 817 -17.99 -1.51 18.75
C ILE A 817 -19.50 -1.74 18.73
N ASP A 818 -20.02 -2.28 17.63
CA ASP A 818 -21.42 -2.69 17.54
C ASP A 818 -21.68 -3.94 18.39
N LEU A 819 -22.63 -3.85 19.28
CA LEU A 819 -23.05 -4.96 20.15
C LEU A 819 -24.32 -5.66 19.68
N SER A 820 -24.83 -5.37 18.48
CA SER A 820 -26.09 -5.95 17.96
C SER A 820 -26.05 -7.50 17.91
N ALA A 821 -24.88 -8.08 17.67
CA ALA A 821 -24.67 -9.54 17.70
C ALA A 821 -24.87 -10.17 19.10
N PHE A 822 -24.89 -9.35 20.15
CA PHE A 822 -25.06 -9.77 21.55
C PHE A 822 -26.43 -9.37 22.13
N GLN A 823 -27.33 -8.92 21.28
CA GLN A 823 -28.65 -8.39 21.70
C GLN A 823 -29.40 -9.33 22.63
N GLY A 824 -29.77 -8.87 23.81
CA GLY A 824 -30.46 -9.62 24.86
C GLY A 824 -29.59 -10.60 25.66
N GLU A 825 -28.27 -10.60 25.40
CA GLU A 825 -27.31 -11.40 26.17
C GLU A 825 -26.71 -10.56 27.32
N THR A 826 -26.22 -11.23 28.34
CA THR A 826 -25.41 -10.61 29.40
C THR A 826 -23.94 -10.82 29.06
N ILE A 827 -23.21 -9.77 28.82
CA ILE A 827 -21.81 -9.82 28.43
C ILE A 827 -20.87 -9.23 29.49
N SER A 828 -19.62 -9.69 29.46
CA SER A 828 -18.51 -9.05 30.17
C SER A 828 -17.51 -8.55 29.15
N VAL A 829 -16.86 -7.42 29.39
CA VAL A 829 -15.89 -6.79 28.49
C VAL A 829 -14.54 -6.70 29.19
N ARG A 830 -13.46 -6.91 28.44
CA ARG A 830 -12.10 -6.68 28.91
C ARG A 830 -11.19 -6.15 27.81
N PHE A 831 -10.21 -5.39 28.23
CA PHE A 831 -9.08 -4.96 27.42
C PHE A 831 -7.87 -5.79 27.80
N ARG A 832 -7.16 -6.28 26.82
CA ARG A 832 -5.99 -7.13 27.02
C ARG A 832 -4.83 -6.59 26.23
N PHE A 833 -3.72 -6.37 26.89
CA PHE A 833 -2.46 -5.92 26.28
C PHE A 833 -1.40 -7.00 26.42
N ALA A 834 -0.68 -7.30 25.34
CA ALA A 834 0.45 -8.21 25.41
C ALA A 834 1.67 -7.64 24.69
N SER A 835 2.85 -7.89 25.27
CA SER A 835 4.15 -7.52 24.71
C SER A 835 5.11 -8.71 24.69
N ASN A 836 5.99 -8.70 23.68
CA ASN A 836 7.11 -9.64 23.62
C ASN A 836 8.28 -9.15 24.52
N GLY A 837 9.43 -9.78 24.44
CA GLY A 837 10.59 -9.43 25.29
C GLY A 837 11.68 -8.66 24.53
N ASP A 838 11.36 -8.00 23.43
CA ASP A 838 12.39 -7.40 22.56
C ASP A 838 12.54 -5.88 22.78
N THR A 839 11.61 -5.09 22.26
CA THR A 839 11.70 -3.62 22.29
C THR A 839 10.46 -3.05 22.98
N GLY A 840 10.62 -2.10 23.87
CA GLY A 840 9.53 -1.37 24.49
C GLY A 840 9.26 -0.05 23.77
N ALA A 841 8.02 0.43 23.96
CA ALA A 841 7.58 1.75 23.55
C ALA A 841 6.83 2.41 24.72
N THR A 842 5.99 3.40 24.47
CA THR A 842 5.24 4.08 25.56
C THR A 842 4.24 3.14 26.21
N GLY A 843 3.35 2.52 25.46
CA GLY A 843 2.29 1.65 25.92
C GLY A 843 0.92 2.05 25.43
N TRP A 844 -0.14 1.73 26.19
CA TRP A 844 -1.52 1.95 25.79
C TRP A 844 -2.29 2.67 26.89
N TYR A 845 -2.86 3.83 26.52
CA TYR A 845 -3.80 4.58 27.35
C TYR A 845 -5.24 4.27 26.93
N MET A 846 -6.17 4.18 27.87
CA MET A 846 -7.59 4.03 27.61
C MET A 846 -8.37 4.95 28.55
N ASP A 847 -9.33 5.67 28.00
CA ASP A 847 -10.12 6.65 28.72
C ASP A 847 -11.58 6.69 28.22
N ASP A 848 -12.42 7.40 28.92
CA ASP A 848 -13.81 7.70 28.52
C ASP A 848 -14.57 6.48 27.99
N PHE A 849 -14.55 5.38 28.74
CA PHE A 849 -15.27 4.15 28.37
C PHE A 849 -16.77 4.32 28.53
N GLU A 850 -17.51 4.04 27.46
CA GLU A 850 -18.95 4.24 27.44
C GLU A 850 -19.68 3.04 26.82
N VAL A 851 -20.85 2.70 27.38
CA VAL A 851 -21.84 1.84 26.72
C VAL A 851 -23.05 2.70 26.42
N MET A 852 -23.49 2.72 25.18
CA MET A 852 -24.62 3.56 24.74
C MET A 852 -25.59 2.80 23.83
N ASP A 853 -26.79 3.31 23.69
CA ASP A 853 -27.68 3.06 22.55
C ASP A 853 -27.43 4.17 21.52
N LYS A 854 -26.62 3.85 20.47
CA LYS A 854 -26.15 4.80 19.49
C LYS A 854 -27.31 5.37 18.67
N PHE A 855 -27.34 6.67 18.49
CA PHE A 855 -28.16 7.35 17.52
C PHE A 855 -27.27 7.99 16.45
N ALA A 856 -27.56 7.72 15.20
CA ALA A 856 -26.91 8.36 14.08
C ALA A 856 -27.96 8.81 13.05
N TYR A 857 -27.63 9.87 12.34
CA TYR A 857 -28.41 10.31 11.18
C TYR A 857 -27.90 9.57 9.95
N GLU A 858 -28.74 8.68 9.45
CA GLU A 858 -28.54 7.95 8.19
C GLU A 858 -29.57 8.50 7.20
N GLY A 859 -29.11 9.10 6.11
CA GLY A 859 -29.98 9.68 5.09
C GLY A 859 -29.46 9.35 3.71
N GLU A 860 -30.37 8.95 2.83
CA GLU A 860 -30.05 8.57 1.45
C GLU A 860 -30.40 9.72 0.50
N ALA A 861 -29.48 10.02 -0.42
CA ALA A 861 -29.69 10.93 -1.53
C ALA A 861 -29.73 10.13 -2.83
N CYS A 862 -30.75 10.35 -3.67
CA CYS A 862 -30.90 9.64 -4.93
C CYS A 862 -30.87 10.63 -6.10
N VAL A 863 -30.02 10.36 -7.10
CA VAL A 863 -29.98 11.10 -8.36
C VAL A 863 -30.87 10.41 -9.41
N THR A 864 -31.56 11.21 -10.21
CA THR A 864 -32.41 10.74 -11.31
C THR A 864 -32.24 11.60 -12.55
N SER A 865 -32.51 11.06 -13.73
CA SER A 865 -32.54 11.78 -15.01
C SER A 865 -33.80 11.50 -15.82
N ASN A 866 -34.02 12.29 -16.89
CA ASN A 866 -35.09 12.03 -17.85
C ASN A 866 -34.86 10.75 -18.63
N GLU A 867 -33.67 10.24 -18.74
CA GLU A 867 -33.26 9.01 -19.40
C GLU A 867 -33.64 7.77 -18.60
N GLY A 868 -33.99 7.97 -17.31
CA GLY A 868 -34.42 6.93 -16.39
C GLY A 868 -33.33 6.38 -15.51
N ASP A 869 -32.23 7.11 -15.38
CA ASP A 869 -31.15 6.78 -14.44
C ASP A 869 -31.64 6.92 -13.01
N LEU A 870 -31.12 6.09 -12.13
CA LEU A 870 -31.32 6.13 -10.69
C LEU A 870 -30.07 5.59 -10.01
N ASP A 871 -29.48 6.41 -9.17
CA ASP A 871 -28.42 6.01 -8.24
C ASP A 871 -28.64 6.67 -6.88
N CYS A 872 -28.26 6.00 -5.81
CA CYS A 872 -28.49 6.48 -4.43
C CYS A 872 -27.25 6.26 -3.59
N ALA A 873 -26.96 7.24 -2.74
CA ALA A 873 -25.86 7.19 -1.78
C ALA A 873 -26.29 7.66 -0.39
N SER A 874 -25.76 7.01 0.63
CA SER A 874 -25.86 7.42 2.03
C SER A 874 -24.51 7.97 2.53
N VAL A 875 -24.52 8.69 3.66
CA VAL A 875 -23.26 8.98 4.37
C VAL A 875 -22.55 7.67 4.75
N PRO A 876 -21.19 7.68 4.81
CA PRO A 876 -20.38 6.49 5.11
C PRO A 876 -20.84 5.70 6.34
N GLU A 877 -20.39 4.46 6.48
CA GLU A 877 -20.80 3.50 7.50
C GLU A 877 -20.90 4.10 8.91
N GLY A 878 -22.04 3.88 9.53
CA GLY A 878 -22.36 4.40 10.86
C GLY A 878 -23.11 5.73 10.89
N GLY A 879 -23.24 6.42 9.75
CA GLY A 879 -23.93 7.72 9.65
C GLY A 879 -23.25 8.83 10.46
N VAL A 880 -23.90 9.98 10.56
CA VAL A 880 -23.45 11.04 11.48
C VAL A 880 -23.94 10.73 12.90
N ILE A 881 -23.03 10.30 13.75
CA ILE A 881 -23.32 9.91 15.13
C ILE A 881 -23.64 11.16 15.95
N VAL A 882 -24.74 11.11 16.70
CA VAL A 882 -25.08 12.17 17.64
C VAL A 882 -24.63 11.75 19.03
N ASP A 883 -23.73 12.54 19.62
CA ASP A 883 -23.16 12.27 20.93
C ASP A 883 -24.22 12.18 22.03
N THR A 884 -23.84 11.54 23.09
CA THR A 884 -24.67 11.46 24.34
C THR A 884 -24.76 12.80 25.05
N ASP A 885 -23.82 13.71 24.80
CA ASP A 885 -23.80 15.04 25.45
C ASP A 885 -24.79 16.05 24.83
N LEU A 886 -25.32 16.94 25.68
CA LEU A 886 -26.30 17.94 25.29
C LEU A 886 -25.71 19.34 25.04
N SER A 887 -24.43 19.59 25.26
CA SER A 887 -23.96 20.96 25.33
C SER A 887 -22.74 21.27 24.51
N ASN A 888 -22.87 22.27 23.62
CA ASN A 888 -21.80 23.15 23.17
C ASN A 888 -21.26 24.06 24.29
N SER A 889 -21.47 23.74 25.56
CA SER A 889 -20.91 24.52 26.64
C SER A 889 -19.58 23.89 27.06
N THR A 890 -18.58 24.72 27.17
CA THR A 890 -17.32 24.51 27.86
C THR A 890 -17.47 24.14 29.36
N ASP A 891 -18.64 23.68 29.73
CA ASP A 891 -18.96 23.19 31.04
C ASP A 891 -19.44 21.75 30.87
N ASP A 892 -18.55 20.81 31.12
CA ASP A 892 -18.82 19.44 31.54
C ASP A 892 -20.13 19.38 32.32
N PRO A 893 -21.06 18.39 32.14
CA PRO A 893 -22.15 18.21 33.06
C PRO A 893 -21.54 17.95 34.42
N VAL A 894 -21.34 19.03 35.13
CA VAL A 894 -20.62 19.06 36.40
C VAL A 894 -21.29 18.06 37.31
N ARG A 895 -20.66 16.93 37.55
CA ARG A 895 -20.71 16.23 38.81
C ARG A 895 -20.19 17.21 39.87
N ASP A 896 -20.97 18.23 40.18
CA ASP A 896 -20.69 19.00 41.38
C ASP A 896 -21.30 18.20 42.54
N PRO A 897 -20.50 17.48 43.31
CA PRO A 897 -20.96 16.76 44.49
C PRO A 897 -21.56 17.70 45.52
N GLN A 898 -21.47 19.01 45.28
CA GLN A 898 -22.11 20.05 46.12
C GLN A 898 -23.57 20.30 45.72
N VAL A 899 -23.99 19.98 44.49
CA VAL A 899 -25.34 20.23 43.97
C VAL A 899 -26.23 19.00 44.12
N MET A 900 -25.77 17.81 43.85
CA MET A 900 -26.51 16.55 43.98
C MET A 900 -25.66 15.47 44.64
N GLN A 901 -26.24 14.81 45.66
CA GLN A 901 -25.66 13.62 46.26
C GLN A 901 -26.69 12.51 46.34
N VAL A 902 -26.31 11.29 45.99
CA VAL A 902 -27.18 10.13 45.93
C VAL A 902 -26.63 9.02 46.82
N TYR A 903 -27.42 8.58 47.83
CA TYR A 903 -26.97 7.52 48.76
C TYR A 903 -28.15 6.78 49.41
N PRO A 904 -27.95 5.55 49.85
CA PRO A 904 -26.82 4.70 49.56
C PRO A 904 -26.85 4.28 48.09
N ASN A 905 -25.69 4.19 47.47
CA ASN A 905 -25.50 3.65 46.15
C ASN A 905 -24.27 2.71 46.26
N PRO A 906 -24.43 1.38 46.08
CA PRO A 906 -25.64 0.63 45.70
C PRO A 906 -26.75 0.62 46.76
N THR A 907 -27.98 0.40 46.27
CA THR A 907 -29.19 0.33 47.16
C THR A 907 -30.09 -0.84 46.75
N ASN A 908 -30.91 -1.31 47.71
CA ASN A 908 -31.91 -2.35 47.44
C ASN A 908 -33.35 -1.93 47.82
N ASN A 909 -33.56 -0.77 48.39
CA ASN A 909 -34.88 -0.35 48.87
C ASN A 909 -35.15 1.13 48.67
N VAL A 910 -34.29 1.99 49.17
CA VAL A 910 -34.49 3.44 49.18
C VAL A 910 -33.22 4.12 48.73
N LEU A 911 -33.39 4.99 47.76
CA LEU A 911 -32.36 5.87 47.24
C LEU A 911 -32.66 7.31 47.73
N ASN A 912 -31.74 7.93 48.39
CA ASN A 912 -31.89 9.32 48.84
C ASN A 912 -31.15 10.24 47.88
N VAL A 913 -31.83 11.23 47.38
CA VAL A 913 -31.29 12.28 46.52
C VAL A 913 -31.25 13.57 47.31
N ALA A 914 -30.09 14.02 47.70
CA ALA A 914 -29.90 15.32 48.34
C ALA A 914 -29.56 16.35 47.26
N LEU A 915 -30.38 17.40 47.15
CA LEU A 915 -30.21 18.47 46.19
C LEU A 915 -29.89 19.77 46.92
N ASN A 916 -28.87 20.47 46.47
CA ASN A 916 -28.49 21.77 47.00
C ASN A 916 -28.60 22.83 45.88
N LEU A 917 -29.83 23.11 45.47
CA LEU A 917 -30.14 24.08 44.43
C LEU A 917 -30.21 25.50 45.01
N ASP A 918 -29.76 26.50 44.26
CA ASP A 918 -29.73 27.89 44.67
C ASP A 918 -31.14 28.53 44.83
N LEU A 919 -32.14 27.98 44.14
CA LEU A 919 -33.53 28.45 44.17
C LEU A 919 -34.51 27.28 44.26
N ALA A 920 -35.63 27.51 44.93
CA ALA A 920 -36.73 26.55 44.98
C ALA A 920 -37.38 26.41 43.59
N SER A 921 -37.37 25.19 43.02
CA SER A 921 -37.85 24.91 41.66
C SER A 921 -38.63 23.61 41.59
N THR A 922 -39.45 23.44 40.57
CA THR A 922 -40.08 22.15 40.26
C THR A 922 -39.06 21.26 39.65
N ILE A 923 -38.85 20.07 40.18
CA ILE A 923 -37.94 19.07 39.69
C ILE A 923 -38.69 17.82 39.21
N ASP A 924 -38.18 17.24 38.16
CA ASP A 924 -38.68 15.96 37.64
C ASP A 924 -37.53 14.93 37.78
N ILE A 925 -37.76 13.87 38.51
CA ILE A 925 -36.78 12.87 38.82
C ILE A 925 -37.17 11.61 38.07
N GLN A 926 -36.28 11.04 37.31
CA GLN A 926 -36.48 9.82 36.54
C GLN A 926 -35.39 8.81 36.87
N ILE A 927 -35.75 7.54 36.89
CA ILE A 927 -34.77 6.44 36.82
C ILE A 927 -34.93 5.74 35.46
N VAL A 928 -33.87 5.68 34.74
CA VAL A 928 -33.79 5.14 33.39
C VAL A 928 -32.98 3.87 33.45
N ASN A 929 -33.47 2.79 32.84
CA ASN A 929 -32.72 1.53 32.74
C ASN A 929 -31.69 1.57 31.59
N ALA A 930 -30.87 0.52 31.47
CA ALA A 930 -29.86 0.35 30.42
C ALA A 930 -30.44 0.31 28.98
N ALA A 931 -31.75 0.25 28.81
CA ALA A 931 -32.44 0.34 27.53
C ALA A 931 -33.04 1.76 27.26
N GLY A 932 -32.61 2.77 28.01
CA GLY A 932 -33.13 4.12 27.87
C GLY A 932 -34.59 4.30 28.31
N ALA A 933 -35.22 3.27 28.88
CA ALA A 933 -36.61 3.34 29.28
C ALA A 933 -36.74 3.90 30.68
N VAL A 934 -37.56 4.92 30.84
CA VAL A 934 -37.94 5.45 32.16
C VAL A 934 -38.72 4.38 32.92
N VAL A 935 -38.10 3.80 33.95
CA VAL A 935 -38.69 2.73 34.78
C VAL A 935 -39.33 3.23 36.06
N ALA A 936 -38.95 4.43 36.46
CA ALA A 936 -39.59 5.12 37.60
C ALA A 936 -39.50 6.64 37.40
N GLN A 937 -40.53 7.35 37.87
CA GLN A 937 -40.58 8.80 37.75
C GLN A 937 -41.25 9.42 38.94
N TRP A 938 -40.70 10.52 39.46
CA TRP A 938 -41.21 11.32 40.52
C TRP A 938 -41.19 12.81 40.15
N ARG A 939 -42.21 13.51 40.52
CA ARG A 939 -42.28 14.97 40.34
C ARG A 939 -42.50 15.61 41.70
N ASP A 940 -41.64 16.50 42.09
CA ASP A 940 -41.73 17.21 43.38
C ASP A 940 -41.47 18.72 43.20
N GLN A 941 -41.85 19.48 44.24
CA GLN A 941 -41.50 20.89 44.36
C GLN A 941 -40.17 20.94 45.11
N GLY A 942 -39.06 21.06 44.37
CA GLY A 942 -37.73 21.16 44.97
C GLY A 942 -37.62 22.38 45.90
N LEU A 943 -37.21 22.14 47.11
CA LEU A 943 -36.87 23.16 48.09
C LEU A 943 -35.34 23.13 48.29
N GLN A 944 -34.74 24.29 48.47
CA GLN A 944 -33.32 24.42 48.75
C GLN A 944 -32.90 23.54 49.95
N GLY A 945 -31.89 22.67 49.73
CA GLY A 945 -31.33 21.75 50.75
C GLY A 945 -32.23 20.58 51.15
N GLN A 946 -33.19 20.18 50.32
CA GLN A 946 -34.10 19.08 50.61
C GLN A 946 -33.55 17.75 50.19
N MET A 947 -33.73 16.74 51.03
CA MET A 947 -33.47 15.32 50.71
C MET A 947 -34.76 14.66 50.24
N ILE A 948 -34.73 14.06 49.07
CA ILE A 948 -35.85 13.30 48.48
C ILE A 948 -35.50 11.81 48.58
N SER A 949 -36.44 11.03 49.19
CA SER A 949 -36.27 9.59 49.33
C SER A 949 -37.13 8.87 48.29
N LEU A 950 -36.48 8.16 47.38
CA LEU A 950 -37.09 7.39 46.30
C LEU A 950 -37.18 5.92 46.71
N ASN A 951 -38.34 5.32 46.54
CA ASN A 951 -38.47 3.89 46.76
C ASN A 951 -38.19 3.15 45.49
N VAL A 952 -37.13 2.37 45.48
CA VAL A 952 -36.64 1.62 44.33
C VAL A 952 -36.73 0.10 44.51
N SER A 953 -37.41 -0.36 45.57
CA SER A 953 -37.55 -1.79 45.92
C SER A 953 -38.27 -2.63 44.87
N ASP A 954 -38.98 -2.01 43.94
CA ASP A 954 -39.71 -2.72 42.88
C ASP A 954 -38.93 -2.78 41.55
N LEU A 955 -37.75 -2.14 41.48
CA LEU A 955 -36.89 -2.21 40.33
C LEU A 955 -36.02 -3.50 40.37
N PRO A 956 -35.79 -4.14 39.24
CA PRO A 956 -34.85 -5.24 39.12
C PRO A 956 -33.42 -4.90 39.56
N THR A 957 -32.64 -5.86 39.98
CA THR A 957 -31.21 -5.67 40.21
C THR A 957 -30.53 -5.30 38.91
N GLY A 958 -29.72 -4.24 38.91
CA GLY A 958 -29.06 -3.76 37.71
C GLY A 958 -28.58 -2.30 37.83
N PHE A 959 -27.99 -1.81 36.77
CA PHE A 959 -27.56 -0.42 36.64
C PHE A 959 -28.71 0.43 36.11
N TYR A 960 -28.78 1.63 36.63
CA TYR A 960 -29.76 2.63 36.25
C TYR A 960 -29.11 4.00 36.27
N VAL A 961 -29.64 4.91 35.49
CA VAL A 961 -29.30 6.36 35.55
C VAL A 961 -30.45 7.10 36.27
N LEU A 962 -30.12 7.75 37.35
CA LEU A 962 -31.01 8.73 37.99
C LEU A 962 -30.84 10.06 37.26
N GLN A 963 -31.90 10.59 36.71
CA GLN A 963 -31.93 11.92 36.08
C GLN A 963 -32.81 12.85 36.96
N VAL A 964 -32.27 14.02 37.24
CA VAL A 964 -33.02 15.08 37.96
C VAL A 964 -33.06 16.30 37.05
N ASN A 965 -34.22 16.54 36.45
CA ASN A 965 -34.46 17.68 35.59
C ASN A 965 -34.88 18.90 36.44
N THR A 966 -34.15 19.98 36.37
CA THR A 966 -34.42 21.27 37.02
C THR A 966 -34.48 22.39 35.96
N PRO A 967 -34.99 23.59 36.28
CA PRO A 967 -34.92 24.72 35.36
C PRO A 967 -33.48 25.16 35.02
N ASP A 968 -32.51 24.79 35.84
CA ASP A 968 -31.12 25.22 35.74
C ASP A 968 -30.23 24.14 35.01
N GLY A 969 -30.82 22.99 34.68
CA GLY A 969 -30.14 21.91 33.99
C GLY A 969 -30.61 20.52 34.41
N ILE A 970 -30.01 19.50 33.79
CA ILE A 970 -30.25 18.08 34.07
C ILE A 970 -29.04 17.58 34.84
N TYR A 971 -29.29 16.99 36.03
CA TYR A 971 -28.25 16.33 36.82
C TYR A 971 -28.47 14.82 36.74
N THR A 972 -27.39 14.09 36.49
CA THR A 972 -27.47 12.66 36.38
C THR A 972 -26.54 11.99 37.37
N GLU A 973 -26.90 10.80 37.83
CA GLU A 973 -26.08 9.97 38.71
C GLU A 973 -26.37 8.48 38.44
N LYS A 974 -25.33 7.71 38.35
CA LYS A 974 -25.44 6.25 38.22
C LYS A 974 -25.94 5.65 39.51
N VAL A 975 -26.92 4.78 39.41
CA VAL A 975 -27.49 4.08 40.56
C VAL A 975 -27.45 2.58 40.34
N THR A 976 -26.87 1.88 41.28
CA THR A 976 -26.86 0.40 41.32
C THR A 976 -27.96 -0.07 42.25
N ILE A 977 -28.88 -0.91 41.75
CA ILE A 977 -29.93 -1.57 42.54
C ILE A 977 -29.59 -3.02 42.73
N GLN A 978 -29.46 -3.50 43.98
CA GLN A 978 -29.04 -4.85 44.33
C GLN A 978 -30.19 -5.73 44.81
#